data_a0647c4c3b2242dd7cf574ffa29fa306
#
_entry.id   a0647c4c3b2242dd7cf574ffa29fa306
#
_cell.length_a   1.000
_cell.length_b   1.000
_cell.length_c   1.000
_cell.angle_alpha   90.00
_cell.angle_beta   90.00
_cell.angle_gamma   90.00
#
_symmetry.space_group_name_H-M   'P 1'
#
loop_
_entity.id
_entity.type
_entity.pdbx_description
1 polymer ?
#
loop_
_entity_poly.entity_id
_entity_poly.type
_entity_poly.pdbx_seq_one_letter_code
_entity_poly.pdbx_strand_id
1 'polypeptide(L)'
;MTAAGSGPLAGQSVARVDAFAKVTGRAGYATDHRLPGCLHARVVRSQRAHATLAGVRSDAALAVPGCVAVITAADLLAAAERRDTELFLRFGHVVPDHAILARDKVRYYGEPVAVVVAETPYAAYDAAALVEVGYGDLPALITPADALAAAAPAIHESRYAGESIVPGTASEDEAGTWPPNVAYQAGLSWGDAAAALASAAVVVETSGHFPMLFAYPMEPYNAVASWRDGTLEVTSCAQHPFQVERDLARVFGLPLSRVRVQVPYIGGGYGAKSYTKVEPLTALAAWYTRRPVKLVLDAEESMYTTRADAADVTVRSGFDADGRLIARQFDIILDTGAYLDNSVQVLEKSVRRCFGPYKIRHLRVTARAVYTTTAPASSYRGFGAAHCSFASETNMDRAAVELGIDPVELRRRNLLARGDEVLPGRRPMDTDLAGDLALLHEAIAGYRPAARDAAARAAGPGVLRAAGVACTVADAGSQPSSTAQVRILSDGSVVLHTGATEMGQGSHTVLSQIVADELGVPLDSVRLAPQDTISSPFERTTGASRTTTVVGTAVLRACQDALQKIARMAAEIDGPGVPGAVPGAVPGAQPAGPPAAPVIRGGADFAKVIRAWFGPGGGEVAGVGVVRRAGDFAQLPPFWEVGMIGVQVAIDPDTGQLDVEHLVTVGDVGKALNPVQVEGQDLGAATQGLGGALWEEIVYDGQQMANANLIEYRVPRITDMPGRIDTILVERGDGPGPYGSKGVGEGARGPVGGAVACAVAAATGVWPDRLPLTPERIWRLCQEGKASPAGAEASDKASDMAEEASE
;
A
#
# COMPACT_ATOMS: atom_id res chain seq x y z
N MET A 1 12.86 19.28 27.84
CA MET A 1 13.68 18.05 27.93
C MET A 1 13.22 17.30 29.17
N THR A 2 12.27 16.39 28.98
CA THR A 2 11.81 15.50 30.04
C THR A 2 12.83 14.38 30.18
N ALA A 3 13.30 14.11 31.38
CA ALA A 3 14.20 13.01 31.69
C ALA A 3 13.60 11.70 31.18
N ALA A 4 14.35 10.96 30.35
CA ALA A 4 13.94 9.65 29.86
C ALA A 4 13.66 8.74 31.05
N GLY A 5 12.47 8.18 31.11
CA GLY A 5 12.14 7.12 32.07
C GLY A 5 13.10 5.95 31.86
N SER A 6 13.49 5.28 32.94
CA SER A 6 14.50 4.22 32.98
C SER A 6 14.03 2.87 32.41
N GLY A 7 13.01 2.85 31.54
CA GLY A 7 12.47 1.64 30.92
C GLY A 7 12.72 1.59 29.39
N PRO A 8 12.47 0.42 28.75
CA PRO A 8 12.62 0.26 27.31
C PRO A 8 11.71 1.24 26.55
N LEU A 9 12.18 1.73 25.40
CA LEU A 9 11.41 2.64 24.53
C LEU A 9 10.38 1.91 23.68
N ALA A 10 10.58 0.62 23.42
CA ALA A 10 9.62 -0.22 22.73
C ALA A 10 8.34 -0.37 23.59
N GLY A 11 7.21 0.06 23.03
CA GLY A 11 5.92 0.17 23.73
C GLY A 11 5.61 1.57 24.24
N GLN A 12 6.53 2.53 24.08
CA GLN A 12 6.29 3.91 24.44
C GLN A 12 5.93 4.76 23.23
N SER A 13 4.99 5.68 23.41
CA SER A 13 4.61 6.67 22.39
C SER A 13 5.61 7.82 22.34
N VAL A 14 6.84 7.52 21.87
CA VAL A 14 7.87 8.55 21.72
C VAL A 14 7.56 9.45 20.52
N ALA A 15 7.95 10.72 20.62
CA ALA A 15 7.79 11.68 19.53
C ALA A 15 8.61 11.24 18.30
N ARG A 16 8.10 11.52 17.12
CA ARG A 16 8.79 11.20 15.85
C ARG A 16 10.13 11.92 15.77
N VAL A 17 11.20 11.20 15.40
CA VAL A 17 12.55 11.77 15.23
C VAL A 17 12.61 12.80 14.09
N ASP A 18 11.69 12.73 13.14
CA ASP A 18 11.59 13.62 11.98
C ASP A 18 10.54 14.74 12.13
N ALA A 19 9.76 14.76 13.24
CA ALA A 19 8.66 15.70 13.43
C ALA A 19 9.11 17.17 13.32
N PHE A 20 10.20 17.53 13.99
CA PHE A 20 10.68 18.92 13.99
C PHE A 20 11.06 19.40 12.59
N ALA A 21 11.76 18.56 11.82
CA ALA A 21 12.13 18.89 10.44
C ALA A 21 10.89 19.11 9.55
N LYS A 22 9.87 18.26 9.73
CA LYS A 22 8.61 18.35 8.95
C LYS A 22 7.81 19.60 9.31
N VAL A 23 7.53 19.86 10.57
CA VAL A 23 6.69 21.01 10.99
C VAL A 23 7.36 22.37 10.81
N THR A 24 8.69 22.40 10.69
CA THR A 24 9.45 23.64 10.43
C THR A 24 9.83 23.83 8.96
N GLY A 25 9.38 22.93 8.05
CA GLY A 25 9.73 23.00 6.63
C GLY A 25 11.20 22.70 6.29
N ARG A 26 11.93 22.05 7.22
CA ARG A 26 13.33 21.65 7.00
C ARG A 26 13.49 20.25 6.42
N ALA A 27 12.41 19.46 6.40
CA ALA A 27 12.42 18.16 5.77
C ALA A 27 12.55 18.32 4.25
N GLY A 28 13.55 17.67 3.66
CA GLY A 28 13.78 17.73 2.21
C GLY A 28 13.01 16.63 1.50
N TYR A 29 12.35 16.98 0.41
CA TYR A 29 11.64 16.07 -0.50
C TYR A 29 12.34 16.05 -1.86
N ALA A 30 12.00 15.11 -2.73
CA ALA A 30 12.63 15.03 -4.04
C ALA A 30 12.35 16.28 -4.90
N THR A 31 11.20 16.92 -4.70
CA THR A 31 10.89 18.24 -5.33
C THR A 31 11.79 19.38 -4.87
N ASP A 32 12.45 19.28 -3.72
CA ASP A 32 13.34 20.32 -3.21
C ASP A 32 14.77 20.19 -3.75
N HIS A 33 15.09 19.04 -4.36
CA HIS A 33 16.41 18.79 -4.90
C HIS A 33 16.73 19.74 -6.07
N ARG A 34 17.88 20.41 -5.99
CA ARG A 34 18.32 21.41 -6.97
C ARG A 34 19.73 21.07 -7.43
N LEU A 35 19.90 21.05 -8.76
CA LEU A 35 21.21 20.88 -9.39
C LEU A 35 21.56 22.11 -10.24
N PRO A 36 22.83 22.56 -10.25
CA PRO A 36 23.26 23.65 -11.13
C PRO A 36 22.96 23.34 -12.60
N GLY A 37 22.40 24.30 -13.33
CA GLY A 37 22.08 24.15 -14.73
C GLY A 37 20.94 23.15 -15.02
N CYS A 38 20.14 22.82 -14.01
CA CYS A 38 19.00 21.91 -14.16
C CYS A 38 17.95 22.47 -15.09
N LEU A 39 17.50 21.65 -16.03
CA LEU A 39 16.37 21.92 -16.91
C LEU A 39 15.08 21.42 -16.26
N HIS A 40 13.95 21.93 -16.75
CA HIS A 40 12.63 21.53 -16.31
C HIS A 40 11.91 20.79 -17.43
N ALA A 41 11.30 19.65 -17.08
CA ALA A 41 10.54 18.85 -18.04
C ALA A 41 9.04 19.00 -17.82
N ARG A 42 8.28 18.97 -18.91
CA ARG A 42 6.81 18.85 -18.91
C ARG A 42 6.40 17.76 -19.90
N VAL A 43 5.43 16.94 -19.50
CA VAL A 43 4.95 15.82 -20.32
C VAL A 43 3.87 16.32 -21.28
N VAL A 44 3.99 15.98 -22.56
CA VAL A 44 2.91 16.11 -23.54
C VAL A 44 2.12 14.82 -23.52
N ARG A 45 0.85 14.91 -23.17
CA ARG A 45 0.00 13.77 -22.93
C ARG A 45 -1.03 13.58 -24.04
N SER A 46 -1.38 12.32 -24.29
CA SER A 46 -2.45 11.96 -25.21
C SER A 46 -3.80 12.54 -24.80
N GLN A 47 -4.51 13.12 -25.76
CA GLN A 47 -5.91 13.53 -25.61
C GLN A 47 -6.89 12.47 -26.15
N ARG A 48 -6.41 11.26 -26.39
CA ARG A 48 -7.20 10.10 -26.85
C ARG A 48 -6.92 8.93 -25.93
N ALA A 49 -7.94 8.16 -25.63
CA ALA A 49 -7.79 6.93 -24.87
C ALA A 49 -7.23 5.79 -25.73
N HIS A 50 -7.53 5.77 -27.04
CA HIS A 50 -7.00 4.77 -27.94
C HIS A 50 -6.89 5.33 -29.34
N ALA A 51 -5.69 5.45 -29.87
CA ALA A 51 -5.46 5.99 -31.21
C ALA A 51 -4.07 5.59 -31.74
N THR A 52 -3.93 5.50 -33.05
CA THR A 52 -2.61 5.49 -33.70
C THR A 52 -2.02 6.90 -33.67
N LEU A 53 -0.69 7.01 -33.58
CA LEU A 53 0.03 8.27 -33.66
C LEU A 53 0.40 8.56 -35.13
N ALA A 54 -0.13 9.64 -35.70
CA ALA A 54 0.16 10.08 -37.06
C ALA A 54 1.40 10.99 -37.11
N GLY A 55 1.85 11.51 -35.98
CA GLY A 55 3.05 12.34 -35.84
C GLY A 55 2.93 13.38 -34.74
N VAL A 56 4.06 14.00 -34.39
CA VAL A 56 4.17 15.10 -33.44
C VAL A 56 4.81 16.29 -34.12
N ARG A 57 4.15 17.46 -34.08
CA ARG A 57 4.67 18.71 -34.59
C ARG A 57 5.11 19.59 -33.43
N SER A 58 6.37 20.04 -33.46
CA SER A 58 7.01 20.73 -32.33
C SER A 58 7.63 22.08 -32.70
N ASP A 59 7.51 22.55 -33.96
CA ASP A 59 8.17 23.77 -34.39
C ASP A 59 7.76 25.00 -33.56
N ALA A 60 6.47 25.14 -33.25
CA ALA A 60 5.95 26.22 -32.42
C ALA A 60 6.46 26.12 -30.96
N ALA A 61 6.53 24.92 -30.42
CA ALA A 61 7.07 24.67 -29.08
C ALA A 61 8.57 25.02 -29.00
N LEU A 62 9.35 24.64 -30.00
CA LEU A 62 10.79 24.92 -30.07
C LEU A 62 11.09 26.42 -30.24
N ALA A 63 10.12 27.21 -30.77
CA ALA A 63 10.25 28.65 -30.88
C ALA A 63 10.01 29.41 -29.56
N VAL A 64 9.51 28.75 -28.51
CA VAL A 64 9.30 29.37 -27.19
C VAL A 64 10.65 29.67 -26.54
N PRO A 65 10.89 30.92 -26.11
CA PRO A 65 12.14 31.32 -25.47
C PRO A 65 12.45 30.46 -24.25
N GLY A 66 13.62 29.83 -24.24
CA GLY A 66 14.04 28.91 -23.17
C GLY A 66 13.62 27.44 -23.37
N CYS A 67 12.87 27.13 -24.43
CA CYS A 67 12.66 25.72 -24.82
C CYS A 67 13.97 25.15 -25.39
N VAL A 68 14.41 24.01 -24.85
CA VAL A 68 15.67 23.34 -25.21
C VAL A 68 15.43 22.17 -26.15
N ALA A 69 14.40 21.40 -25.91
CA ALA A 69 14.06 20.23 -26.74
C ALA A 69 12.60 19.81 -26.55
N VAL A 70 12.03 19.22 -27.57
CA VAL A 70 10.83 18.38 -27.54
C VAL A 70 11.29 16.98 -27.95
N ILE A 71 11.06 15.99 -27.10
CA ILE A 71 11.65 14.66 -27.23
C ILE A 71 10.52 13.64 -27.36
N THR A 72 10.48 12.93 -28.45
CA THR A 72 9.59 11.79 -28.72
C THR A 72 10.33 10.46 -28.59
N ALA A 73 9.62 9.34 -28.65
CA ALA A 73 10.25 8.03 -28.71
C ALA A 73 11.15 7.87 -29.95
N ALA A 74 10.77 8.45 -31.09
CA ALA A 74 11.57 8.44 -32.31
C ALA A 74 12.89 9.22 -32.16
N ASP A 75 12.85 10.38 -31.49
CA ASP A 75 14.05 11.19 -31.21
C ASP A 75 15.03 10.46 -30.30
N LEU A 76 14.52 9.73 -29.29
CA LEU A 76 15.34 8.89 -28.41
C LEU A 76 16.04 7.77 -29.16
N LEU A 77 15.32 7.05 -30.03
CA LEU A 77 15.89 5.99 -30.85
C LEU A 77 16.93 6.51 -31.83
N ALA A 78 16.65 7.60 -32.53
CA ALA A 78 17.60 8.25 -33.42
C ALA A 78 18.84 8.77 -32.68
N ALA A 79 18.68 9.27 -31.47
CA ALA A 79 19.81 9.70 -30.63
C ALA A 79 20.62 8.50 -30.12
N ALA A 80 19.97 7.38 -29.80
CA ALA A 80 20.62 6.14 -29.40
C ALA A 80 21.48 5.54 -30.52
N GLU A 81 20.93 5.48 -31.72
CA GLU A 81 21.68 5.05 -32.91
C GLU A 81 22.92 5.92 -33.16
N ARG A 82 22.77 7.25 -33.13
CA ARG A 82 23.91 8.18 -33.30
C ARG A 82 24.98 8.04 -32.20
N ARG A 83 24.63 7.51 -31.03
CA ARG A 83 25.53 7.36 -29.88
C ARG A 83 26.02 5.93 -29.71
N ASP A 84 25.69 5.02 -30.61
CA ASP A 84 25.97 3.58 -30.52
C ASP A 84 25.54 3.03 -29.14
N THR A 85 24.31 3.35 -28.75
CA THR A 85 23.72 2.98 -27.47
C THR A 85 22.39 2.28 -27.71
N GLU A 86 22.14 1.19 -27.04
CA GLU A 86 20.84 0.52 -27.04
C GLU A 86 19.99 1.04 -25.87
N LEU A 87 18.73 1.43 -26.15
CA LEU A 87 17.77 1.86 -25.16
C LEU A 87 16.58 0.92 -25.13
N PHE A 88 16.20 0.49 -23.94
CA PHE A 88 14.97 -0.25 -23.71
C PHE A 88 13.86 0.69 -23.24
N LEU A 89 13.01 1.16 -24.17
CA LEU A 89 12.02 2.20 -23.91
C LEU A 89 10.74 1.69 -23.24
N ARG A 90 10.88 0.74 -22.34
CA ARG A 90 9.79 0.20 -21.53
C ARG A 90 10.23 -0.02 -20.09
N PHE A 91 9.27 -0.05 -19.17
CA PHE A 91 9.49 -0.41 -17.77
C PHE A 91 8.31 -1.22 -17.24
N GLY A 92 8.42 -1.70 -16.01
CA GLY A 92 7.37 -2.47 -15.33
C GLY A 92 8.00 -3.42 -14.33
N HIS A 93 7.33 -3.60 -13.19
CA HIS A 93 7.85 -4.38 -12.07
C HIS A 93 7.88 -5.88 -12.38
N VAL A 94 6.76 -6.43 -12.82
CA VAL A 94 6.59 -7.84 -13.15
C VAL A 94 6.78 -8.05 -14.64
N VAL A 95 6.11 -7.20 -15.39
CA VAL A 95 6.09 -7.20 -16.86
C VAL A 95 6.56 -5.83 -17.33
N PRO A 96 7.62 -5.76 -18.12
CA PRO A 96 8.06 -4.49 -18.67
C PRO A 96 7.25 -4.13 -19.94
N ASP A 97 5.93 -4.02 -19.79
CA ASP A 97 5.01 -3.69 -20.88
C ASP A 97 4.76 -2.18 -21.04
N HIS A 98 4.98 -1.39 -19.97
CA HIS A 98 4.68 0.03 -19.94
C HIS A 98 5.66 0.83 -20.80
N ALA A 99 5.15 1.47 -21.87
CA ALA A 99 5.95 2.35 -22.73
C ALA A 99 6.33 3.64 -21.96
N ILE A 100 7.62 4.05 -22.02
CA ILE A 100 8.06 5.32 -21.42
C ILE A 100 7.50 6.52 -22.17
N LEU A 101 7.45 6.44 -23.50
CA LEU A 101 6.75 7.33 -24.42
C LEU A 101 6.02 6.48 -25.44
N ALA A 102 4.80 6.83 -25.77
CA ALA A 102 4.03 6.20 -26.83
C ALA A 102 4.77 6.38 -28.18
N ARG A 103 4.82 5.31 -28.97
CA ARG A 103 5.54 5.31 -30.26
C ARG A 103 4.60 5.28 -31.46
N ASP A 104 3.84 4.21 -31.58
CA ASP A 104 3.00 3.96 -32.76
C ASP A 104 1.52 4.13 -32.42
N LYS A 105 1.15 3.96 -31.15
CA LYS A 105 -0.22 3.97 -30.65
C LYS A 105 -0.26 4.44 -29.21
N VAL A 106 -1.29 5.23 -28.88
CA VAL A 106 -1.65 5.55 -27.51
C VAL A 106 -2.74 4.59 -27.03
N ARG A 107 -2.68 4.22 -25.76
CA ARG A 107 -3.53 3.19 -25.16
C ARG A 107 -4.39 3.68 -24.00
N TYR A 108 -4.18 4.93 -23.56
CA TYR A 108 -5.04 5.56 -22.56
C TYR A 108 -4.98 7.09 -22.66
N TYR A 109 -6.03 7.75 -22.20
CA TYR A 109 -6.07 9.21 -22.08
C TYR A 109 -5.03 9.67 -21.05
N GLY A 110 -4.15 10.57 -21.42
CA GLY A 110 -3.04 11.04 -20.58
C GLY A 110 -1.73 10.25 -20.75
N GLU A 111 -1.62 9.30 -21.69
CA GLU A 111 -0.38 8.58 -21.98
C GLU A 111 0.72 9.54 -22.45
N PRO A 112 1.97 9.46 -21.94
CA PRO A 112 3.07 10.29 -22.40
C PRO A 112 3.40 10.06 -23.88
N VAL A 113 3.32 11.11 -24.69
CA VAL A 113 3.65 11.09 -26.15
C VAL A 113 5.00 11.75 -26.41
N ALA A 114 5.26 12.86 -25.73
CA ALA A 114 6.53 13.56 -25.80
C ALA A 114 6.87 14.21 -24.46
N VAL A 115 8.11 14.61 -24.27
CA VAL A 115 8.52 15.45 -23.16
C VAL A 115 9.19 16.71 -23.68
N VAL A 116 8.71 17.85 -23.19
CA VAL A 116 9.33 19.17 -23.43
C VAL A 116 10.33 19.44 -22.31
N VAL A 117 11.49 19.92 -22.67
CA VAL A 117 12.56 20.28 -21.74
C VAL A 117 12.94 21.75 -21.96
N ALA A 118 12.94 22.55 -20.90
CA ALA A 118 13.20 24.00 -20.98
C ALA A 118 14.04 24.50 -19.79
N GLU A 119 14.53 25.72 -19.89
CA GLU A 119 15.34 26.43 -18.90
C GLU A 119 14.55 26.75 -17.60
N THR A 120 13.23 26.93 -17.73
CA THR A 120 12.33 27.23 -16.61
C THR A 120 11.08 26.36 -16.67
N PRO A 121 10.38 26.12 -15.54
CA PRO A 121 9.12 25.38 -15.56
C PRO A 121 8.04 26.10 -16.37
N TYR A 122 8.05 27.43 -16.42
CA TYR A 122 7.10 28.23 -17.21
C TYR A 122 7.29 28.03 -18.71
N ALA A 123 8.54 28.12 -19.19
CA ALA A 123 8.86 27.86 -20.58
C ALA A 123 8.53 26.43 -21.01
N ALA A 124 8.73 25.44 -20.10
CA ALA A 124 8.34 24.06 -20.34
C ALA A 124 6.82 23.91 -20.48
N TYR A 125 6.05 24.61 -19.64
CA TYR A 125 4.60 24.61 -19.68
C TYR A 125 4.07 25.25 -20.98
N ASP A 126 4.53 26.45 -21.29
CA ASP A 126 4.10 27.18 -22.50
C ASP A 126 4.46 26.41 -23.78
N ALA A 127 5.65 25.87 -23.86
CA ALA A 127 6.08 25.06 -24.99
C ALA A 127 5.29 23.75 -25.12
N ALA A 128 4.98 23.06 -24.00
CA ALA A 128 4.20 21.83 -24.05
C ALA A 128 2.79 22.05 -24.61
N ALA A 129 2.18 23.22 -24.32
CA ALA A 129 0.87 23.58 -24.81
C ALA A 129 0.84 23.82 -26.34
N LEU A 130 2.00 24.05 -26.97
CA LEU A 130 2.14 24.28 -28.41
C LEU A 130 2.56 23.04 -29.21
N VAL A 131 2.74 21.90 -28.53
CA VAL A 131 3.01 20.64 -29.24
C VAL A 131 1.71 20.09 -29.78
N GLU A 132 1.67 19.84 -31.07
CA GLU A 132 0.51 19.25 -31.71
C GLU A 132 0.73 17.78 -32.02
N VAL A 133 -0.23 16.94 -31.63
CA VAL A 133 -0.19 15.50 -31.85
C VAL A 133 -1.30 15.10 -32.83
N GLY A 134 -0.91 14.41 -33.89
CA GLY A 134 -1.86 13.83 -34.85
C GLY A 134 -2.31 12.43 -34.43
N TYR A 135 -3.61 12.18 -34.50
CA TYR A 135 -4.21 10.90 -34.10
C TYR A 135 -5.06 10.28 -35.22
N GLY A 136 -5.06 8.94 -35.28
CA GLY A 136 -6.06 8.15 -35.97
C GLY A 136 -6.86 7.37 -34.92
N ASP A 137 -8.12 7.76 -34.70
CA ASP A 137 -8.93 7.22 -33.61
C ASP A 137 -9.18 5.71 -33.73
N LEU A 138 -9.11 5.01 -32.62
CA LEU A 138 -9.42 3.59 -32.43
C LEU A 138 -10.54 3.45 -31.39
N PRO A 139 -11.28 2.33 -31.37
CA PRO A 139 -12.30 2.09 -30.35
C PRO A 139 -11.68 2.11 -28.93
N ALA A 140 -12.24 2.93 -28.06
CA ALA A 140 -11.88 2.94 -26.66
C ALA A 140 -12.62 1.84 -25.90
N LEU A 141 -11.95 1.21 -24.97
CA LEU A 141 -12.46 0.13 -24.12
C LEU A 141 -12.31 0.56 -22.65
N ILE A 142 -13.30 1.31 -22.17
CA ILE A 142 -13.21 1.98 -20.86
C ILE A 142 -13.50 1.04 -19.71
N THR A 143 -14.34 0.02 -19.95
CA THR A 143 -14.70 -0.96 -18.92
C THR A 143 -14.18 -2.36 -19.27
N PRO A 144 -13.98 -3.24 -18.28
CA PRO A 144 -13.70 -4.65 -18.56
C PRO A 144 -14.75 -5.32 -19.44
N ALA A 145 -16.03 -4.94 -19.33
CA ALA A 145 -17.11 -5.46 -20.17
C ALA A 145 -16.87 -5.11 -21.64
N ASP A 146 -16.48 -3.86 -21.95
CA ASP A 146 -16.12 -3.45 -23.31
C ASP A 146 -14.93 -4.26 -23.83
N ALA A 147 -13.92 -4.44 -22.99
CA ALA A 147 -12.66 -5.10 -23.35
C ALA A 147 -12.83 -6.63 -23.55
N LEU A 148 -13.80 -7.24 -22.89
CA LEU A 148 -14.12 -8.66 -23.01
C LEU A 148 -15.17 -8.96 -24.08
N ALA A 149 -15.77 -7.94 -24.69
CA ALA A 149 -16.73 -8.13 -25.78
C ALA A 149 -16.09 -8.88 -26.97
N ALA A 150 -16.84 -9.77 -27.61
CA ALA A 150 -16.32 -10.65 -28.68
C ALA A 150 -15.69 -9.89 -29.86
N ALA A 151 -16.14 -8.64 -30.12
CA ALA A 151 -15.63 -7.78 -31.19
C ALA A 151 -14.59 -6.77 -30.73
N ALA A 152 -14.16 -6.82 -29.45
CA ALA A 152 -13.21 -5.85 -28.90
C ALA A 152 -11.84 -5.99 -29.58
N PRO A 153 -11.22 -4.88 -30.06
CA PRO A 153 -9.88 -4.94 -30.60
C PRO A 153 -8.86 -5.22 -29.48
N ALA A 154 -7.76 -5.87 -29.84
CA ALA A 154 -6.65 -6.07 -28.93
C ALA A 154 -5.94 -4.75 -28.63
N ILE A 155 -5.80 -4.41 -27.34
CA ILE A 155 -5.05 -3.22 -26.90
C ILE A 155 -3.54 -3.45 -27.10
N HIS A 156 -3.08 -4.68 -26.82
CA HIS A 156 -1.70 -5.12 -27.03
C HIS A 156 -1.61 -6.21 -28.07
N GLU A 157 -0.57 -6.18 -28.90
CA GLU A 157 -0.30 -7.16 -29.96
C GLU A 157 0.23 -8.49 -29.39
N SER A 158 0.91 -8.42 -28.26
CA SER A 158 1.44 -9.58 -27.53
C SER A 158 1.00 -9.52 -26.07
N ARG A 159 0.76 -10.70 -25.47
CA ARG A 159 0.40 -10.83 -24.07
C ARG A 159 1.62 -11.26 -23.24
N TYR A 160 1.51 -10.98 -21.95
CA TYR A 160 2.41 -11.56 -20.97
C TYR A 160 2.09 -13.07 -20.82
N ALA A 161 3.04 -13.89 -21.17
CA ALA A 161 3.03 -15.33 -20.89
C ALA A 161 4.06 -15.61 -19.81
N GLY A 162 3.73 -15.30 -18.54
CA GLY A 162 4.64 -15.52 -17.41
C GLY A 162 4.06 -16.53 -16.42
N GLU A 163 4.94 -17.29 -15.79
CA GLU A 163 4.58 -18.13 -14.66
C GLU A 163 4.06 -17.26 -13.50
N SER A 164 3.12 -17.81 -12.72
CA SER A 164 2.69 -17.17 -11.47
C SER A 164 3.90 -16.88 -10.58
N ILE A 165 4.05 -15.62 -10.19
CA ILE A 165 5.14 -15.18 -9.32
C ILE A 165 4.99 -15.76 -7.91
N VAL A 166 3.83 -16.28 -7.62
CA VAL A 166 3.47 -16.74 -6.29
C VAL A 166 3.15 -18.24 -6.33
N PRO A 167 4.00 -19.10 -5.75
CA PRO A 167 3.77 -20.54 -5.74
C PRO A 167 2.38 -20.89 -5.17
N GLY A 168 1.64 -21.75 -5.89
CA GLY A 168 0.33 -22.24 -5.49
C GLY A 168 -0.88 -21.46 -6.04
N THR A 169 -0.64 -20.45 -6.89
CA THR A 169 -1.68 -19.91 -7.79
C THR A 169 -1.34 -20.40 -9.19
N ALA A 170 -2.16 -21.24 -9.77
CA ALA A 170 -1.98 -21.71 -11.15
C ALA A 170 -2.40 -20.60 -12.11
N SER A 171 -1.49 -20.15 -12.98
CA SER A 171 -1.88 -19.57 -14.26
C SER A 171 -1.97 -20.74 -15.23
N GLU A 172 -3.13 -21.27 -15.48
CA GLU A 172 -3.33 -22.22 -16.56
C GLU A 172 -3.55 -21.41 -17.84
N ASP A 173 -2.47 -21.05 -18.51
CA ASP A 173 -2.56 -20.65 -19.90
C ASP A 173 -2.61 -21.91 -20.77
N GLU A 174 -3.77 -22.35 -21.11
CA GLU A 174 -3.97 -23.08 -22.36
C GLU A 174 -3.78 -22.05 -23.48
N ALA A 175 -2.56 -21.88 -23.90
CA ALA A 175 -2.10 -20.84 -24.82
C ALA A 175 -3.07 -20.69 -26.00
N GLY A 176 -3.74 -19.54 -26.10
CA GLY A 176 -4.63 -19.19 -27.19
C GLY A 176 -6.13 -19.20 -26.87
N THR A 177 -6.56 -19.61 -25.68
CA THR A 177 -7.99 -19.69 -25.33
C THR A 177 -8.55 -18.43 -24.68
N TRP A 178 -7.68 -17.54 -24.15
CA TRP A 178 -8.13 -16.33 -23.48
C TRP A 178 -8.61 -15.26 -24.49
N PRO A 179 -9.63 -14.45 -24.13
CA PRO A 179 -9.96 -13.26 -24.91
C PRO A 179 -8.76 -12.31 -25.08
N PRO A 180 -8.69 -11.55 -26.17
CA PRO A 180 -7.50 -10.75 -26.51
C PRO A 180 -7.02 -9.80 -25.42
N ASN A 181 -7.92 -9.24 -24.63
CA ASN A 181 -7.59 -8.25 -23.59
C ASN A 181 -7.51 -8.85 -22.16
N VAL A 182 -7.58 -10.17 -22.00
CA VAL A 182 -7.22 -10.80 -20.72
C VAL A 182 -5.70 -10.82 -20.60
N ALA A 183 -5.18 -10.00 -19.70
CA ALA A 183 -3.74 -9.80 -19.51
C ALA A 183 -3.11 -10.91 -18.66
N TYR A 184 -3.84 -11.39 -17.66
CA TYR A 184 -3.38 -12.42 -16.74
C TYR A 184 -4.56 -13.14 -16.08
N GLN A 185 -4.41 -14.42 -15.77
CA GLN A 185 -5.37 -15.19 -14.98
C GLN A 185 -4.70 -15.80 -13.75
N ALA A 186 -5.48 -15.93 -12.68
CA ALA A 186 -5.08 -16.65 -11.48
C ALA A 186 -6.27 -17.39 -10.91
N GLY A 187 -6.02 -18.49 -10.20
CA GLY A 187 -7.06 -19.28 -9.57
C GLY A 187 -6.55 -19.97 -8.32
N LEU A 188 -7.51 -20.37 -7.48
CA LEU A 188 -7.23 -21.13 -6.27
C LEU A 188 -8.42 -22.05 -5.98
N SER A 189 -8.17 -23.30 -5.68
CA SER A 189 -9.24 -24.22 -5.35
C SER A 189 -8.80 -25.31 -4.36
N TRP A 190 -9.73 -25.75 -3.53
CA TRP A 190 -9.64 -26.97 -2.76
C TRP A 190 -11.01 -27.57 -2.51
N GLY A 191 -11.08 -28.88 -2.36
CA GLY A 191 -12.33 -29.62 -2.29
C GLY A 191 -13.15 -29.52 -3.58
N ASP A 192 -14.46 -29.70 -3.47
CA ASP A 192 -15.40 -29.57 -4.60
C ASP A 192 -16.49 -28.54 -4.24
N ALA A 193 -16.26 -27.30 -4.65
CA ALA A 193 -17.15 -26.20 -4.34
C ALA A 193 -18.51 -26.32 -5.08
N ALA A 194 -18.54 -26.88 -6.29
CA ALA A 194 -19.77 -27.01 -7.07
C ALA A 194 -20.73 -28.01 -6.45
N ALA A 195 -20.23 -29.21 -6.10
CA ALA A 195 -21.03 -30.23 -5.43
C ALA A 195 -21.50 -29.78 -4.04
N ALA A 196 -20.63 -29.10 -3.28
CA ALA A 196 -20.98 -28.58 -1.97
C ALA A 196 -22.03 -27.47 -2.02
N LEU A 197 -21.96 -26.55 -2.99
CA LEU A 197 -23.00 -25.54 -3.22
C LEU A 197 -24.33 -26.16 -3.59
N ALA A 198 -24.34 -27.22 -4.42
CA ALA A 198 -25.58 -27.92 -4.80
C ALA A 198 -26.27 -28.63 -3.62
N SER A 199 -25.52 -28.98 -2.57
CA SER A 199 -26.03 -29.65 -1.37
C SER A 199 -26.24 -28.70 -0.17
N ALA A 200 -25.97 -27.42 -0.31
CA ALA A 200 -26.12 -26.43 0.76
C ALA A 200 -27.59 -26.19 1.11
N ALA A 201 -27.90 -25.95 2.38
CA ALA A 201 -29.23 -25.57 2.83
C ALA A 201 -29.64 -24.16 2.38
N VAL A 202 -28.70 -23.25 2.38
CA VAL A 202 -28.86 -21.87 1.89
C VAL A 202 -27.69 -21.54 0.97
N VAL A 203 -28.01 -20.97 -0.21
CA VAL A 203 -27.01 -20.45 -1.15
C VAL A 203 -27.28 -18.98 -1.40
N VAL A 204 -26.29 -18.14 -1.14
CA VAL A 204 -26.36 -16.69 -1.35
C VAL A 204 -25.35 -16.28 -2.38
N GLU A 205 -25.79 -15.49 -3.37
CA GLU A 205 -24.93 -14.89 -4.38
C GLU A 205 -24.98 -13.36 -4.26
N THR A 206 -23.82 -12.72 -4.31
CA THR A 206 -23.66 -11.27 -4.24
C THR A 206 -22.63 -10.84 -5.26
N SER A 207 -22.92 -9.80 -6.00
CA SER A 207 -21.96 -9.13 -6.87
C SER A 207 -21.68 -7.74 -6.33
N GLY A 208 -20.44 -7.26 -6.50
CA GLY A 208 -20.02 -5.95 -6.04
C GLY A 208 -18.99 -5.33 -6.96
N HIS A 209 -19.17 -4.05 -7.26
CA HIS A 209 -18.21 -3.23 -7.99
C HIS A 209 -17.38 -2.37 -7.04
N PHE A 210 -16.06 -2.55 -7.04
CA PHE A 210 -15.09 -1.70 -6.37
C PHE A 210 -14.52 -0.67 -7.36
N PRO A 211 -14.57 0.65 -7.07
CA PRO A 211 -14.28 1.68 -8.05
C PRO A 211 -12.78 1.85 -8.33
N MET A 212 -12.47 2.53 -9.44
CA MET A 212 -11.14 3.08 -9.70
C MET A 212 -10.85 4.19 -8.69
N LEU A 213 -9.72 4.09 -7.99
CA LEU A 213 -9.32 5.07 -6.98
C LEU A 213 -7.94 5.64 -7.27
N PHE A 214 -7.71 6.88 -6.84
CA PHE A 214 -6.37 7.46 -6.78
C PHE A 214 -5.94 7.62 -5.33
N ALA A 215 -4.73 7.16 -4.99
CA ALA A 215 -4.25 7.18 -3.60
C ALA A 215 -3.98 8.59 -3.05
N TYR A 216 -3.97 9.57 -3.91
CA TYR A 216 -3.78 11.00 -3.66
C TYR A 216 -2.65 11.35 -2.68
N PRO A 217 -1.39 10.93 -2.93
CA PRO A 217 -0.29 11.39 -2.10
C PRO A 217 -0.13 12.90 -2.23
N MET A 218 0.08 13.60 -1.10
CA MET A 218 0.23 15.06 -1.10
C MET A 218 1.41 15.55 -1.94
N GLU A 219 2.50 14.80 -1.99
CA GLU A 219 3.61 15.02 -2.91
C GLU A 219 3.27 14.36 -4.25
N PRO A 220 3.18 15.11 -5.37
CA PRO A 220 3.01 14.54 -6.71
C PRO A 220 4.20 13.68 -7.13
N TYR A 221 4.04 12.89 -8.20
CA TYR A 221 5.18 12.17 -8.78
C TYR A 221 6.22 13.13 -9.31
N ASN A 222 7.46 12.89 -8.94
CA ASN A 222 8.57 13.73 -9.37
C ASN A 222 9.90 12.96 -9.37
N ALA A 223 10.83 13.43 -10.19
CA ALA A 223 12.21 12.97 -10.19
C ALA A 223 13.16 14.06 -10.66
N VAL A 224 14.41 13.96 -10.21
CA VAL A 224 15.52 14.77 -10.74
C VAL A 224 16.61 13.81 -11.20
N ALA A 225 17.02 13.88 -12.45
CA ALA A 225 18.02 12.99 -13.02
C ALA A 225 19.22 13.75 -13.56
N SER A 226 20.41 13.19 -13.39
CA SER A 226 21.66 13.72 -13.96
C SER A 226 22.63 12.59 -14.33
N TRP A 227 23.52 12.88 -15.26
CA TRP A 227 24.61 11.99 -15.65
C TRP A 227 25.94 12.58 -15.24
N ARG A 228 26.71 11.82 -14.51
CA ARG A 228 28.05 12.21 -14.08
C ARG A 228 29.02 11.03 -14.25
N ASP A 229 30.08 11.22 -14.99
CA ASP A 229 31.17 10.23 -15.17
C ASP A 229 30.67 8.82 -15.57
N GLY A 230 29.66 8.76 -16.44
CA GLY A 230 29.02 7.53 -16.88
C GLY A 230 28.12 6.87 -15.84
N THR A 231 27.79 7.56 -14.75
CA THR A 231 26.84 7.13 -13.72
C THR A 231 25.56 7.93 -13.84
N LEU A 232 24.43 7.25 -13.83
CA LEU A 232 23.09 7.86 -13.74
C LEU A 232 22.74 8.09 -12.26
N GLU A 233 22.53 9.34 -11.88
CA GLU A 233 22.07 9.73 -10.55
C GLU A 233 20.62 10.22 -10.64
N VAL A 234 19.73 9.63 -9.82
CA VAL A 234 18.31 9.99 -9.77
C VAL A 234 17.87 10.23 -8.33
N THR A 235 17.29 11.40 -8.06
CA THR A 235 16.53 11.65 -6.84
C THR A 235 15.06 11.42 -7.14
N SER A 236 14.40 10.54 -6.38
CA SER A 236 13.05 10.06 -6.63
C SER A 236 12.20 10.08 -5.36
N CYS A 237 10.88 10.11 -5.51
CA CYS A 237 9.89 9.92 -4.44
C CYS A 237 9.36 8.48 -4.36
N ALA A 238 10.10 7.49 -4.89
CA ALA A 238 9.67 6.09 -4.94
C ALA A 238 9.86 5.37 -3.60
N GLN A 239 8.89 4.53 -3.23
CA GLN A 239 8.95 3.68 -2.03
C GLN A 239 9.95 2.53 -2.16
N HIS A 240 10.39 2.21 -3.39
CA HIS A 240 11.24 1.09 -3.72
C HIS A 240 12.44 1.51 -4.58
N PRO A 241 13.43 2.21 -4.01
CA PRO A 241 14.56 2.75 -4.78
C PRO A 241 15.36 1.68 -5.54
N PHE A 242 15.54 0.49 -4.97
CA PHE A 242 16.25 -0.61 -5.63
C PHE A 242 15.50 -1.20 -6.84
N GLN A 243 14.17 -1.03 -6.93
CA GLN A 243 13.43 -1.38 -8.13
C GLN A 243 13.63 -0.32 -9.22
N VAL A 244 13.57 0.96 -8.85
CA VAL A 244 13.86 2.08 -9.76
C VAL A 244 15.27 1.93 -10.35
N GLU A 245 16.26 1.61 -9.51
CA GLU A 245 17.64 1.31 -9.95
C GLU A 245 17.68 0.19 -11.00
N ARG A 246 17.00 -0.94 -10.76
CA ARG A 246 16.93 -2.05 -11.72
C ARG A 246 16.27 -1.68 -13.04
N ASP A 247 15.16 -0.95 -12.97
CA ASP A 247 14.45 -0.54 -14.17
C ASP A 247 15.27 0.46 -14.99
N LEU A 248 15.92 1.42 -14.34
CA LEU A 248 16.82 2.36 -15.00
C LEU A 248 18.05 1.66 -15.59
N ALA A 249 18.64 0.71 -14.86
CA ALA A 249 19.73 -0.12 -15.37
C ALA A 249 19.34 -0.86 -16.65
N ARG A 250 18.12 -1.42 -16.70
CA ARG A 250 17.56 -2.07 -17.89
C ARG A 250 17.35 -1.09 -19.04
N VAL A 251 16.76 0.09 -18.76
CA VAL A 251 16.48 1.12 -19.79
C VAL A 251 17.76 1.52 -20.54
N PHE A 252 18.87 1.64 -19.82
CA PHE A 252 20.14 2.15 -20.39
C PHE A 252 21.18 1.06 -20.63
N GLY A 253 20.88 -0.22 -20.39
CA GLY A 253 21.86 -1.32 -20.52
C GLY A 253 23.04 -1.18 -19.54
N LEU A 254 22.84 -0.60 -18.34
CA LEU A 254 23.89 -0.32 -17.38
C LEU A 254 24.00 -1.42 -16.30
N PRO A 255 25.19 -1.66 -15.75
CA PRO A 255 25.31 -2.40 -14.51
C PRO A 255 24.72 -1.58 -13.34
N LEU A 256 24.17 -2.26 -12.32
CA LEU A 256 23.55 -1.59 -11.15
C LEU A 256 24.50 -0.59 -10.48
N SER A 257 25.79 -0.89 -10.43
CA SER A 257 26.82 0.00 -9.85
C SER A 257 26.98 1.36 -10.57
N ARG A 258 26.33 1.53 -11.74
CA ARG A 258 26.30 2.77 -12.52
C ARG A 258 24.98 3.49 -12.47
N VAL A 259 24.08 3.05 -11.61
CA VAL A 259 22.79 3.70 -11.34
C VAL A 259 22.69 3.98 -9.86
N ARG A 260 22.44 5.21 -9.50
CA ARG A 260 22.27 5.67 -8.12
C ARG A 260 20.89 6.27 -7.95
N VAL A 261 20.10 5.73 -7.04
CA VAL A 261 18.78 6.28 -6.71
C VAL A 261 18.78 6.75 -5.26
N GLN A 262 18.54 8.04 -5.08
CA GLN A 262 18.42 8.68 -3.77
C GLN A 262 16.94 8.94 -3.48
N VAL A 263 16.51 8.63 -2.26
CA VAL A 263 15.15 8.89 -1.81
C VAL A 263 15.18 9.66 -0.50
N PRO A 264 14.87 10.97 -0.52
CA PRO A 264 14.66 11.75 0.69
C PRO A 264 13.35 11.37 1.37
N TYR A 265 12.73 12.25 2.15
CA TYR A 265 11.36 12.00 2.62
C TYR A 265 10.39 11.91 1.45
N ILE A 266 9.39 11.04 1.59
CA ILE A 266 8.30 10.89 0.63
C ILE A 266 7.03 11.49 1.23
N GLY A 267 6.38 12.37 0.50
CA GLY A 267 5.15 13.06 0.89
C GLY A 267 3.89 12.24 0.67
N GLY A 268 3.84 11.04 1.25
CA GLY A 268 2.79 10.05 1.03
C GLY A 268 3.09 9.10 -0.13
N GLY A 269 2.66 7.85 -0.01
CA GLY A 269 2.90 6.85 -1.05
C GLY A 269 1.79 5.82 -1.16
N TYR A 270 1.39 5.23 -0.05
CA TYR A 270 0.24 4.31 0.10
C TYR A 270 0.26 3.11 -0.85
N GLY A 271 1.42 2.79 -1.44
CA GLY A 271 1.57 1.78 -2.48
C GLY A 271 1.64 2.35 -3.90
N ALA A 272 1.03 3.49 -4.19
CA ALA A 272 1.03 4.11 -5.52
C ALA A 272 2.43 4.52 -6.01
N LYS A 273 3.34 4.83 -5.09
CA LYS A 273 4.75 5.12 -5.37
C LYS A 273 5.69 3.92 -5.18
N SER A 274 5.15 2.69 -5.10
CA SER A 274 5.98 1.50 -4.87
C SER A 274 6.92 1.19 -6.01
N TYR A 275 6.51 1.47 -7.23
CA TYR A 275 7.23 1.09 -8.44
C TYR A 275 7.53 2.32 -9.29
N THR A 276 8.48 2.15 -10.22
CA THR A 276 8.93 3.14 -11.19
C THR A 276 7.77 3.80 -11.92
N LYS A 277 7.80 5.12 -12.06
CA LYS A 277 6.79 5.91 -12.77
C LYS A 277 7.43 6.93 -13.72
N VAL A 278 7.94 8.04 -13.19
CA VAL A 278 8.46 9.18 -13.97
C VAL A 278 9.98 9.16 -14.13
N GLU A 279 10.66 8.32 -13.37
CA GLU A 279 12.11 8.27 -13.32
C GLU A 279 12.75 7.92 -14.68
N PRO A 280 12.23 6.93 -15.46
CA PRO A 280 12.79 6.62 -16.78
C PRO A 280 12.67 7.79 -17.76
N LEU A 281 11.52 8.47 -17.78
CA LEU A 281 11.30 9.62 -18.65
C LEU A 281 12.24 10.78 -18.29
N THR A 282 12.40 11.06 -16.99
CA THR A 282 13.31 12.09 -16.49
C THR A 282 14.76 11.77 -16.83
N ALA A 283 15.17 10.50 -16.63
CA ALA A 283 16.52 10.03 -16.93
C ALA A 283 16.84 10.08 -18.44
N LEU A 284 15.87 9.70 -19.30
CA LEU A 284 16.00 9.80 -20.76
C LEU A 284 16.11 11.24 -21.23
N ALA A 285 15.33 12.16 -20.65
CA ALA A 285 15.42 13.59 -20.96
C ALA A 285 16.79 14.16 -20.55
N ALA A 286 17.33 13.77 -19.38
CA ALA A 286 18.67 14.16 -18.96
C ALA A 286 19.77 13.53 -19.86
N TRP A 287 19.60 12.27 -20.26
CA TRP A 287 20.51 11.60 -21.20
C TRP A 287 20.52 12.28 -22.59
N TYR A 288 19.35 12.67 -23.07
CA TYR A 288 19.19 13.33 -24.39
C TYR A 288 19.82 14.72 -24.40
N THR A 289 19.51 15.56 -23.41
CA THR A 289 19.96 16.95 -23.31
C THR A 289 21.39 17.09 -22.77
N ARG A 290 21.97 16.04 -22.17
CA ARG A 290 23.26 16.05 -21.45
C ARG A 290 23.34 17.10 -20.33
N ARG A 291 22.19 17.45 -19.77
CA ARG A 291 22.04 18.36 -18.63
C ARG A 291 21.17 17.69 -17.56
N PRO A 292 21.28 18.07 -16.28
CA PRO A 292 20.33 17.64 -15.28
C PRO A 292 18.92 18.04 -15.67
N VAL A 293 17.95 17.16 -15.44
CA VAL A 293 16.52 17.43 -15.73
C VAL A 293 15.69 17.11 -14.49
N LYS A 294 14.75 17.99 -14.22
CA LYS A 294 13.73 17.84 -13.17
C LYS A 294 12.34 17.74 -13.80
N LEU A 295 11.63 16.70 -13.45
CA LEU A 295 10.22 16.52 -13.79
C LEU A 295 9.41 16.52 -12.50
N VAL A 296 8.41 17.38 -12.41
CA VAL A 296 7.43 17.42 -11.33
C VAL A 296 6.05 17.45 -11.96
N LEU A 297 5.26 16.44 -11.71
CA LEU A 297 3.87 16.40 -12.16
C LEU A 297 3.00 17.28 -11.25
N ASP A 298 1.90 17.78 -11.78
CA ASP A 298 0.83 18.32 -10.96
C ASP A 298 -0.13 17.22 -10.48
N ALA A 299 -1.19 17.60 -9.77
CA ALA A 299 -2.16 16.65 -9.22
C ALA A 299 -2.92 15.92 -10.33
N GLU A 300 -3.35 16.64 -11.35
CA GLU A 300 -4.05 16.09 -12.52
C GLU A 300 -3.17 15.11 -13.29
N GLU A 301 -1.94 15.48 -13.61
CA GLU A 301 -0.97 14.61 -14.28
C GLU A 301 -0.65 13.36 -13.47
N SER A 302 -0.66 13.47 -12.13
CA SER A 302 -0.45 12.33 -11.23
C SER A 302 -1.58 11.31 -11.34
N MET A 303 -2.83 11.75 -11.50
CA MET A 303 -4.00 10.88 -11.71
C MET A 303 -3.96 10.17 -13.07
N TYR A 304 -3.44 10.81 -14.12
CA TYR A 304 -3.21 10.16 -15.41
C TYR A 304 -2.05 9.17 -15.40
N THR A 305 -1.15 9.26 -14.43
CA THR A 305 0.05 8.41 -14.38
C THR A 305 -0.24 7.04 -13.81
N THR A 306 -1.10 6.93 -12.80
CA THR A 306 -1.49 5.64 -12.19
C THR A 306 -2.73 5.80 -11.31
N ARG A 307 -3.43 4.67 -11.10
CA ARG A 307 -4.59 4.54 -10.22
C ARG A 307 -4.56 3.21 -9.47
N ALA A 308 -5.50 2.95 -8.57
CA ALA A 308 -5.78 1.62 -8.07
C ALA A 308 -6.67 0.85 -9.06
N ASP A 309 -6.53 -0.47 -9.07
CA ASP A 309 -7.40 -1.34 -9.86
C ASP A 309 -8.86 -1.19 -9.41
N ALA A 310 -9.80 -1.13 -10.37
CA ALA A 310 -11.19 -1.42 -10.10
C ALA A 310 -11.43 -2.93 -10.15
N ALA A 311 -12.47 -3.40 -9.48
CA ALA A 311 -12.78 -4.83 -9.47
C ALA A 311 -14.27 -5.08 -9.50
N ASP A 312 -14.69 -6.03 -10.35
CA ASP A 312 -15.99 -6.66 -10.29
C ASP A 312 -15.82 -8.03 -9.62
N VAL A 313 -16.54 -8.24 -8.52
CA VAL A 313 -16.43 -9.44 -7.71
C VAL A 313 -17.79 -10.08 -7.53
N THR A 314 -17.94 -11.30 -8.00
CA THR A 314 -19.11 -12.13 -7.68
C THR A 314 -18.70 -13.21 -6.69
N VAL A 315 -19.46 -13.34 -5.61
CA VAL A 315 -19.26 -14.35 -4.58
C VAL A 315 -20.53 -15.16 -4.40
N ARG A 316 -20.40 -16.49 -4.41
CA ARG A 316 -21.47 -17.43 -4.14
C ARG A 316 -21.07 -18.31 -2.95
N SER A 317 -21.87 -18.26 -1.88
CA SER A 317 -21.59 -18.99 -0.63
C SER A 317 -22.71 -19.97 -0.31
N GLY A 318 -22.34 -21.16 0.12
CA GLY A 318 -23.26 -22.19 0.58
C GLY A 318 -23.09 -22.45 2.08
N PHE A 319 -24.21 -22.48 2.80
CA PHE A 319 -24.27 -22.72 4.23
C PHE A 319 -25.12 -23.96 4.54
N ASP A 320 -24.80 -24.67 5.63
CA ASP A 320 -25.68 -25.67 6.21
C ASP A 320 -26.79 -25.01 7.05
N ALA A 321 -27.72 -25.80 7.57
CA ALA A 321 -28.86 -25.32 8.35
C ALA A 321 -28.44 -24.64 9.68
N ASP A 322 -27.25 -24.93 10.18
CA ASP A 322 -26.70 -24.33 11.39
C ASP A 322 -25.91 -23.05 11.10
N GLY A 323 -25.88 -22.60 9.83
CA GLY A 323 -25.16 -21.41 9.39
C GLY A 323 -23.65 -21.60 9.27
N ARG A 324 -23.16 -22.83 9.11
CA ARG A 324 -21.75 -23.08 8.84
C ARG A 324 -21.46 -22.96 7.34
N LEU A 325 -20.44 -22.18 7.00
CA LEU A 325 -19.98 -21.98 5.65
C LEU A 325 -19.30 -23.25 5.12
N ILE A 326 -19.93 -23.92 4.16
CA ILE A 326 -19.43 -25.18 3.58
C ILE A 326 -18.68 -24.97 2.28
N ALA A 327 -19.11 -24.01 1.47
CA ALA A 327 -18.48 -23.72 0.17
C ALA A 327 -18.52 -22.25 -0.19
N ARG A 328 -17.49 -21.79 -0.88
CA ARG A 328 -17.44 -20.48 -1.54
C ARG A 328 -16.90 -20.57 -2.96
N GLN A 329 -17.48 -19.80 -3.85
CA GLN A 329 -16.99 -19.59 -5.20
C GLN A 329 -16.85 -18.09 -5.45
N PHE A 330 -15.72 -17.68 -6.04
CA PHE A 330 -15.47 -16.31 -6.46
C PHE A 330 -15.17 -16.24 -7.95
N ASP A 331 -15.70 -15.22 -8.61
CA ASP A 331 -15.26 -14.75 -9.93
C ASP A 331 -14.86 -13.29 -9.78
N ILE A 332 -13.58 -12.98 -10.11
CA ILE A 332 -12.98 -11.67 -9.91
C ILE A 332 -12.48 -11.17 -11.26
N ILE A 333 -12.96 -10.01 -11.68
CA ILE A 333 -12.46 -9.27 -12.83
C ILE A 333 -11.77 -8.00 -12.31
N LEU A 334 -10.48 -7.88 -12.58
CA LEU A 334 -9.67 -6.74 -12.18
C LEU A 334 -9.37 -5.88 -13.41
N ASP A 335 -9.71 -4.60 -13.36
CA ASP A 335 -9.38 -3.63 -14.40
C ASP A 335 -7.97 -3.07 -14.19
N THR A 336 -7.03 -3.49 -15.03
CA THR A 336 -5.62 -3.12 -14.92
C THR A 336 -5.27 -1.80 -15.62
N GLY A 337 -6.22 -1.23 -16.38
CA GLY A 337 -5.89 -0.15 -17.30
C GLY A 337 -5.05 -0.64 -18.48
N ALA A 338 -4.35 0.28 -19.11
CA ALA A 338 -3.64 0.03 -20.35
C ALA A 338 -2.35 -0.81 -20.21
N TYR A 339 -1.83 -0.98 -19.00
CA TYR A 339 -0.59 -1.71 -18.72
C TYR A 339 -0.68 -2.47 -17.41
N LEU A 340 0.08 -3.55 -17.27
CA LEU A 340 0.00 -4.42 -16.09
C LEU A 340 0.62 -3.82 -14.82
N ASP A 341 1.65 -3.01 -14.94
CA ASP A 341 2.38 -2.44 -13.79
C ASP A 341 2.52 -3.46 -12.63
N ASN A 342 1.70 -3.34 -11.57
CA ASN A 342 1.67 -4.28 -10.45
C ASN A 342 0.37 -5.12 -10.38
N SER A 343 -0.52 -4.99 -11.32
CA SER A 343 -1.85 -5.62 -11.27
C SER A 343 -1.79 -7.16 -11.22
N VAL A 344 -0.73 -7.79 -11.74
CA VAL A 344 -0.49 -9.23 -11.55
C VAL A 344 -0.43 -9.58 -10.05
N GLN A 345 0.35 -8.83 -9.26
CA GLN A 345 0.43 -9.08 -7.82
C GLN A 345 -0.87 -8.71 -7.10
N VAL A 346 -1.57 -7.67 -7.56
CA VAL A 346 -2.87 -7.28 -7.00
C VAL A 346 -3.88 -8.40 -7.20
N LEU A 347 -3.94 -8.99 -8.41
CA LEU A 347 -4.83 -10.12 -8.72
C LEU A 347 -4.51 -11.33 -7.85
N GLU A 348 -3.24 -11.72 -7.75
CA GLU A 348 -2.83 -12.85 -6.91
C GLU A 348 -3.14 -12.65 -5.43
N LYS A 349 -3.04 -11.41 -4.94
CA LYS A 349 -3.44 -11.07 -3.57
C LYS A 349 -4.96 -11.10 -3.43
N SER A 350 -5.72 -10.66 -4.43
CA SER A 350 -7.18 -10.78 -4.44
C SER A 350 -7.60 -12.24 -4.30
N VAL A 351 -6.99 -13.15 -5.08
CA VAL A 351 -7.25 -14.60 -4.99
C VAL A 351 -7.00 -15.17 -3.60
N ARG A 352 -6.00 -14.67 -2.87
CA ARG A 352 -5.64 -15.18 -1.53
C ARG A 352 -6.35 -14.51 -0.38
N ARG A 353 -7.00 -13.38 -0.61
CA ARG A 353 -7.61 -12.54 0.43
C ARG A 353 -9.13 -12.44 0.30
N CYS A 354 -9.70 -12.82 -0.85
CA CYS A 354 -11.13 -12.66 -1.15
C CYS A 354 -12.05 -13.38 -0.17
N PHE A 355 -11.63 -14.51 0.35
CA PHE A 355 -12.46 -15.34 1.20
C PHE A 355 -12.52 -14.91 2.68
N GLY A 356 -11.72 -13.87 3.07
CA GLY A 356 -11.70 -13.36 4.44
C GLY A 356 -11.12 -14.32 5.47
N PRO A 357 -11.35 -14.09 6.77
CA PRO A 357 -10.82 -14.93 7.86
C PRO A 357 -11.71 -16.14 8.17
N TYR A 358 -12.41 -16.69 7.16
CA TYR A 358 -13.42 -17.71 7.37
C TYR A 358 -12.92 -19.12 7.07
N LYS A 359 -13.43 -20.10 7.80
CA LYS A 359 -13.16 -21.53 7.62
C LYS A 359 -14.03 -22.09 6.49
N ILE A 360 -13.42 -22.35 5.34
CA ILE A 360 -14.11 -22.80 4.14
C ILE A 360 -13.63 -24.20 3.79
N ARG A 361 -14.57 -25.17 3.68
CA ARG A 361 -14.24 -26.56 3.35
C ARG A 361 -13.99 -26.77 1.87
N HIS A 362 -14.73 -26.04 1.02
CA HIS A 362 -14.66 -26.15 -0.43
C HIS A 362 -14.58 -24.75 -1.04
N LEU A 363 -13.50 -24.46 -1.72
CA LEU A 363 -13.27 -23.14 -2.35
C LEU A 363 -12.96 -23.28 -3.83
N ARG A 364 -13.49 -22.35 -4.63
CA ARG A 364 -13.05 -22.09 -5.99
C ARG A 364 -12.95 -20.58 -6.19
N VAL A 365 -11.81 -20.12 -6.64
CA VAL A 365 -11.57 -18.72 -7.03
C VAL A 365 -11.11 -18.73 -8.47
N THR A 366 -11.77 -17.95 -9.31
CA THR A 366 -11.36 -17.64 -10.68
C THR A 366 -11.12 -16.14 -10.74
N ALA A 367 -9.99 -15.69 -11.27
CA ALA A 367 -9.66 -14.28 -11.32
C ALA A 367 -8.97 -13.91 -12.62
N ARG A 368 -9.32 -12.78 -13.21
CA ARG A 368 -8.79 -12.26 -14.47
C ARG A 368 -8.40 -10.80 -14.33
N ALA A 369 -7.22 -10.45 -14.78
CA ALA A 369 -6.78 -9.10 -15.00
C ALA A 369 -7.03 -8.72 -16.46
N VAL A 370 -7.74 -7.63 -16.68
CA VAL A 370 -8.23 -7.23 -18.02
C VAL A 370 -7.65 -5.86 -18.37
N TYR A 371 -7.02 -5.79 -19.54
CA TYR A 371 -6.60 -4.51 -20.11
C TYR A 371 -7.81 -3.66 -20.52
N THR A 372 -7.76 -2.37 -20.18
CA THR A 372 -8.71 -1.35 -20.67
C THR A 372 -7.94 -0.14 -21.19
N THR A 373 -8.60 0.77 -21.90
CA THR A 373 -7.95 2.00 -22.38
C THR A 373 -8.02 3.12 -21.34
N THR A 374 -7.79 2.79 -20.08
CA THR A 374 -7.75 3.73 -18.96
C THR A 374 -6.32 3.82 -18.38
N ALA A 375 -6.08 4.78 -17.50
CA ALA A 375 -4.77 4.93 -16.86
C ALA A 375 -4.31 3.61 -16.20
N PRO A 376 -3.01 3.26 -16.26
CA PRO A 376 -2.49 2.03 -15.68
C PRO A 376 -2.78 1.92 -14.19
N ALA A 377 -3.19 0.74 -13.74
CA ALA A 377 -3.44 0.49 -12.34
C ALA A 377 -2.20 -0.05 -11.63
N SER A 378 -2.10 0.21 -10.34
CA SER A 378 -1.00 -0.20 -9.48
C SER A 378 -1.47 -0.43 -8.05
N SER A 379 -0.53 -0.67 -7.15
CA SER A 379 -0.83 -0.91 -5.74
C SER A 379 -1.49 0.29 -5.07
N TYR A 380 -2.49 0.01 -4.25
CA TYR A 380 -3.02 0.92 -3.26
C TYR A 380 -3.25 0.16 -1.94
N ARG A 381 -2.97 0.79 -0.80
CA ARG A 381 -3.05 0.25 0.55
C ARG A 381 -4.18 -0.76 0.73
N GLY A 382 -3.92 -1.97 1.24
CA GLY A 382 -4.93 -3.01 1.43
C GLY A 382 -5.35 -3.76 0.16
N PHE A 383 -4.58 -3.67 -0.94
CA PHE A 383 -4.92 -4.29 -2.22
C PHE A 383 -5.19 -5.81 -2.10
N GLY A 384 -6.13 -6.27 -2.89
CA GLY A 384 -6.66 -7.64 -2.82
C GLY A 384 -7.77 -7.78 -1.77
N ALA A 385 -7.52 -7.41 -0.50
CA ALA A 385 -8.55 -7.45 0.53
C ALA A 385 -9.65 -6.39 0.30
N ALA A 386 -9.28 -5.12 0.08
CA ALA A 386 -10.24 -4.05 -0.14
C ALA A 386 -11.12 -4.26 -1.38
N HIS A 387 -10.55 -4.82 -2.47
CA HIS A 387 -11.29 -5.10 -3.70
C HIS A 387 -12.42 -6.13 -3.50
N CYS A 388 -12.19 -7.12 -2.63
CA CYS A 388 -13.09 -8.25 -2.47
C CYS A 388 -14.00 -8.16 -1.25
N SER A 389 -13.61 -7.40 -0.21
CA SER A 389 -14.31 -7.39 1.08
C SER A 389 -15.73 -6.85 0.96
N PHE A 390 -15.96 -5.89 0.09
CA PHE A 390 -17.30 -5.34 -0.14
C PHE A 390 -18.30 -6.46 -0.51
N ALA A 391 -18.04 -7.20 -1.59
CA ALA A 391 -18.92 -8.30 -2.00
C ALA A 391 -18.89 -9.48 -1.02
N SER A 392 -17.73 -9.79 -0.44
CA SER A 392 -17.57 -10.91 0.49
C SER A 392 -18.30 -10.71 1.81
N GLU A 393 -18.26 -9.49 2.37
CA GLU A 393 -18.86 -9.18 3.67
C GLU A 393 -20.37 -8.90 3.57
N THR A 394 -20.82 -8.25 2.50
CA THR A 394 -22.25 -8.14 2.20
C THR A 394 -22.89 -9.50 1.94
N ASN A 395 -22.15 -10.46 1.34
CA ASN A 395 -22.60 -11.84 1.18
C ASN A 395 -22.79 -12.55 2.52
N MET A 396 -21.91 -12.31 3.52
CA MET A 396 -22.07 -12.85 4.87
C MET A 396 -23.31 -12.28 5.57
N ASP A 397 -23.53 -10.98 5.49
CA ASP A 397 -24.72 -10.35 6.11
C ASP A 397 -26.02 -10.81 5.43
N ARG A 398 -26.03 -10.90 4.09
CA ARG A 398 -27.17 -11.43 3.36
C ARG A 398 -27.48 -12.86 3.76
N ALA A 399 -26.44 -13.70 3.91
CA ALA A 399 -26.62 -15.05 4.41
C ALA A 399 -27.16 -15.08 5.84
N ALA A 400 -26.76 -14.14 6.68
CA ALA A 400 -27.29 -14.02 8.05
C ALA A 400 -28.79 -13.74 8.06
N VAL A 401 -29.24 -12.84 7.18
CA VAL A 401 -30.69 -12.53 7.02
C VAL A 401 -31.46 -13.77 6.55
N GLU A 402 -30.97 -14.45 5.50
CA GLU A 402 -31.63 -15.66 4.95
C GLU A 402 -31.70 -16.84 5.95
N LEU A 403 -30.70 -16.92 6.85
CA LEU A 403 -30.63 -17.95 7.88
C LEU A 403 -31.35 -17.55 9.19
N GLY A 404 -31.78 -16.27 9.33
CA GLY A 404 -32.33 -15.72 10.58
C GLY A 404 -31.34 -15.71 11.73
N ILE A 405 -30.05 -15.55 11.44
CA ILE A 405 -28.93 -15.53 12.40
C ILE A 405 -28.38 -14.08 12.47
N ASP A 406 -28.01 -13.65 13.67
CA ASP A 406 -27.31 -12.36 13.84
C ASP A 406 -26.01 -12.32 12.99
N PRO A 407 -25.73 -11.23 12.25
CA PRO A 407 -24.58 -11.13 11.37
C PRO A 407 -23.22 -11.32 12.07
N VAL A 408 -23.07 -10.85 13.32
CA VAL A 408 -21.84 -11.04 14.12
C VAL A 408 -21.72 -12.50 14.56
N GLU A 409 -22.84 -13.10 14.98
CA GLU A 409 -22.89 -14.51 15.35
C GLU A 409 -22.58 -15.43 14.16
N LEU A 410 -23.11 -15.12 12.95
CA LEU A 410 -22.77 -15.90 11.76
C LEU A 410 -21.27 -15.86 11.47
N ARG A 411 -20.64 -14.67 11.57
CA ARG A 411 -19.18 -14.54 11.46
C ARG A 411 -18.48 -15.37 12.52
N ARG A 412 -18.84 -15.22 13.78
CA ARG A 412 -18.24 -15.95 14.91
C ARG A 412 -18.25 -17.48 14.71
N ARG A 413 -19.33 -18.05 14.17
CA ARG A 413 -19.43 -19.49 13.86
C ARG A 413 -18.46 -19.95 12.79
N ASN A 414 -18.06 -19.05 11.91
CA ASN A 414 -17.31 -19.36 10.71
C ASN A 414 -15.85 -18.86 10.73
N LEU A 415 -15.44 -18.14 11.77
CA LEU A 415 -14.05 -17.68 11.87
C LEU A 415 -13.09 -18.87 11.99
N LEU A 416 -11.90 -18.70 11.40
CA LEU A 416 -10.75 -19.56 11.66
C LEU A 416 -10.35 -19.44 13.14
N ALA A 417 -10.06 -20.55 13.77
CA ALA A 417 -9.42 -20.55 15.08
C ALA A 417 -7.91 -20.38 14.96
N ARG A 418 -7.27 -19.92 16.03
CA ARG A 418 -5.81 -19.91 16.09
C ARG A 418 -5.26 -21.33 15.90
N GLY A 419 -4.32 -21.47 14.95
CA GLY A 419 -3.76 -22.75 14.53
C GLY A 419 -4.47 -23.40 13.34
N ASP A 420 -5.64 -22.90 12.93
CA ASP A 420 -6.29 -23.38 11.71
C ASP A 420 -5.50 -22.97 10.46
N GLU A 421 -5.50 -23.80 9.44
CA GLU A 421 -4.88 -23.51 8.16
C GLU A 421 -5.71 -22.46 7.39
N VAL A 422 -5.09 -21.34 7.06
CA VAL A 422 -5.73 -20.27 6.26
C VAL A 422 -5.68 -20.60 4.77
N LEU A 423 -4.52 -21.06 4.33
CA LEU A 423 -4.20 -21.48 2.97
C LEU A 423 -3.39 -22.76 3.03
N PRO A 424 -3.66 -23.78 2.18
CA PRO A 424 -2.93 -25.04 2.19
C PRO A 424 -1.41 -24.87 2.16
N GLY A 425 -0.73 -25.47 3.14
CA GLY A 425 0.73 -25.44 3.23
C GLY A 425 1.33 -24.09 3.65
N ARG A 426 0.50 -23.16 4.12
CA ARG A 426 0.94 -21.83 4.59
C ARG A 426 0.91 -21.74 6.11
N ARG A 427 1.42 -20.62 6.63
CA ARG A 427 1.35 -20.31 8.06
C ARG A 427 -0.08 -20.45 8.58
N PRO A 428 -0.32 -21.20 9.67
CA PRO A 428 -1.63 -21.23 10.32
C PRO A 428 -2.05 -19.85 10.84
N MET A 429 -3.33 -19.65 11.10
CA MET A 429 -3.84 -18.44 11.75
C MET A 429 -3.12 -18.25 13.09
N ASP A 430 -2.57 -17.05 13.27
CA ASP A 430 -1.72 -16.72 14.41
C ASP A 430 -2.38 -15.73 15.39
N THR A 431 -3.69 -15.46 15.22
CA THR A 431 -4.45 -14.58 16.11
C THR A 431 -5.75 -15.21 16.60
N ASP A 432 -6.33 -14.67 17.69
CA ASP A 432 -7.66 -15.03 18.21
C ASP A 432 -8.73 -14.16 17.58
N LEU A 433 -9.22 -14.57 16.44
CA LEU A 433 -10.24 -13.85 15.67
C LEU A 433 -11.57 -13.71 16.41
N ALA A 434 -11.97 -14.71 17.21
CA ALA A 434 -13.23 -14.68 17.93
C ALA A 434 -13.19 -13.65 19.07
N GLY A 435 -12.06 -13.57 19.79
CA GLY A 435 -11.82 -12.56 20.81
C GLY A 435 -11.79 -11.16 20.22
N ASP A 436 -11.12 -10.96 19.07
CA ASP A 436 -11.04 -9.67 18.39
C ASP A 436 -12.42 -9.20 17.89
N LEU A 437 -13.23 -10.11 17.34
CA LEU A 437 -14.61 -9.79 16.94
C LEU A 437 -15.50 -9.43 18.13
N ALA A 438 -15.29 -10.06 19.29
CA ALA A 438 -16.04 -9.73 20.52
C ALA A 438 -15.70 -8.32 20.99
N LEU A 439 -14.42 -7.90 20.97
CA LEU A 439 -14.01 -6.53 21.29
C LEU A 439 -14.65 -5.52 20.34
N LEU A 440 -14.69 -5.81 19.05
CA LEU A 440 -15.35 -4.97 18.06
C LEU A 440 -16.84 -4.83 18.35
N HIS A 441 -17.53 -5.95 18.59
CA HIS A 441 -18.97 -5.98 18.85
C HIS A 441 -19.33 -5.20 20.11
N GLU A 442 -18.57 -5.36 21.18
CA GLU A 442 -18.77 -4.62 22.43
C GLU A 442 -18.60 -3.12 22.23
N ALA A 443 -17.56 -2.69 21.51
CA ALA A 443 -17.29 -1.29 21.24
C ALA A 443 -18.40 -0.65 20.41
N ILE A 444 -18.89 -1.32 19.37
CA ILE A 444 -19.99 -0.83 18.53
C ILE A 444 -21.32 -0.83 19.28
N ALA A 445 -21.65 -1.92 19.98
CA ALA A 445 -22.92 -2.04 20.72
C ALA A 445 -23.01 -1.08 21.91
N GLY A 446 -21.87 -0.77 22.54
CA GLY A 446 -21.76 0.14 23.66
C GLY A 446 -21.88 1.62 23.32
N TYR A 447 -21.68 2.00 22.05
CA TYR A 447 -21.73 3.40 21.64
C TYR A 447 -23.16 3.96 21.67
N ARG A 448 -23.31 5.12 22.30
CA ARG A 448 -24.51 5.96 22.24
C ARG A 448 -24.05 7.37 21.90
N PRO A 449 -24.55 8.00 20.83
CA PRO A 449 -24.18 9.36 20.49
C PRO A 449 -24.54 10.29 21.66
N ALA A 450 -23.63 11.20 22.00
CA ALA A 450 -23.91 12.19 23.04
C ALA A 450 -25.14 13.04 22.65
N ALA A 451 -25.98 13.42 23.60
CA ALA A 451 -27.20 14.19 23.32
C ALA A 451 -26.90 15.47 22.54
N ARG A 452 -25.74 16.09 22.76
CA ARG A 452 -25.27 17.27 22.03
C ARG A 452 -24.95 16.95 20.56
N ASP A 453 -24.34 15.79 20.30
CA ASP A 453 -23.97 15.36 18.95
C ASP A 453 -25.22 14.82 18.23
N ALA A 454 -26.11 14.15 18.94
CA ALA A 454 -27.42 13.74 18.45
C ALA A 454 -28.31 14.93 18.08
N ALA A 455 -28.23 16.02 18.83
CA ALA A 455 -28.99 17.26 18.53
C ALA A 455 -28.39 18.06 17.37
N ALA A 456 -27.07 18.08 17.24
CA ALA A 456 -26.38 18.74 16.11
C ALA A 456 -26.51 17.95 14.78
N ARG A 457 -26.76 16.66 14.88
CA ARG A 457 -27.04 15.72 13.78
C ARG A 457 -28.51 15.25 13.81
N ALA A 458 -29.37 15.90 14.60
CA ALA A 458 -30.78 15.62 14.62
C ALA A 458 -31.39 15.95 13.25
N ALA A 459 -31.17 15.02 12.38
CA ALA A 459 -32.10 14.81 11.32
C ALA A 459 -33.48 14.66 11.93
N GLY A 460 -34.43 15.22 11.28
CA GLY A 460 -35.83 15.19 11.71
C GLY A 460 -36.38 13.76 11.87
N PRO A 461 -37.63 13.62 12.17
CA PRO A 461 -38.27 12.31 12.23
C PRO A 461 -38.09 11.59 10.87
N GLY A 462 -37.42 10.47 10.90
CA GLY A 462 -37.18 9.66 9.68
C GLY A 462 -35.77 9.23 9.42
N VAL A 463 -34.76 9.64 10.20
CA VAL A 463 -33.35 9.17 10.00
C VAL A 463 -33.21 7.70 10.31
N LEU A 464 -32.66 6.98 9.34
CA LEU A 464 -32.36 5.55 9.47
C LEU A 464 -31.00 5.37 10.14
N ARG A 465 -30.93 4.56 11.20
CA ARG A 465 -29.67 4.24 11.90
C ARG A 465 -29.44 2.76 11.91
N ALA A 466 -28.21 2.36 11.55
CA ALA A 466 -27.80 0.97 11.62
C ALA A 466 -26.29 0.84 11.85
N ALA A 467 -25.90 -0.37 12.24
CA ALA A 467 -24.49 -0.75 12.36
C ALA A 467 -24.15 -1.83 11.35
N GLY A 468 -22.89 -1.84 10.92
CA GLY A 468 -22.32 -2.88 10.06
C GLY A 468 -20.92 -3.27 10.53
N VAL A 469 -20.58 -4.52 10.32
CA VAL A 469 -19.26 -5.08 10.65
C VAL A 469 -18.67 -5.80 9.45
N ALA A 470 -17.35 -5.78 9.33
CA ALA A 470 -16.63 -6.52 8.29
C ALA A 470 -15.26 -6.97 8.79
N CYS A 471 -14.79 -8.11 8.27
CA CYS A 471 -13.53 -8.73 8.65
C CYS A 471 -12.70 -9.06 7.40
N THR A 472 -11.40 -8.77 7.45
CA THR A 472 -10.46 -9.15 6.40
C THR A 472 -9.21 -9.81 6.97
N VAL A 473 -8.53 -10.57 6.13
CA VAL A 473 -7.23 -11.14 6.42
C VAL A 473 -6.28 -10.90 5.26
N ALA A 474 -5.04 -10.57 5.57
CA ALA A 474 -4.01 -10.34 4.58
C ALA A 474 -2.71 -11.07 4.92
N ASP A 475 -2.11 -11.69 3.89
CA ASP A 475 -0.78 -12.29 3.96
C ASP A 475 0.28 -11.19 3.95
N ALA A 476 0.67 -10.72 5.13
CA ALA A 476 1.59 -9.60 5.32
C ALA A 476 3.08 -10.02 5.31
N GLY A 477 3.99 -9.05 5.17
CA GLY A 477 5.42 -9.30 5.16
C GLY A 477 5.95 -9.97 3.88
N SER A 478 5.27 -9.80 2.76
CA SER A 478 5.61 -10.44 1.46
C SER A 478 7.09 -10.36 1.11
N GLN A 479 7.65 -11.49 0.63
CA GLN A 479 9.06 -11.65 0.21
C GLN A 479 10.03 -11.06 1.25
N PRO A 480 10.14 -11.66 2.44
CA PRO A 480 10.91 -11.13 3.55
C PRO A 480 12.42 -11.20 3.28
N SER A 481 12.95 -10.13 2.74
CA SER A 481 14.37 -9.95 2.45
C SER A 481 14.75 -8.53 2.82
N SER A 482 15.71 -8.35 3.72
CA SER A 482 16.19 -7.05 4.19
C SER A 482 17.60 -7.16 4.73
N THR A 483 18.37 -6.08 4.62
CA THR A 483 19.67 -5.93 5.26
C THR A 483 19.69 -4.60 5.99
N ALA A 484 20.25 -4.56 7.19
CA ALA A 484 20.51 -3.36 7.95
C ALA A 484 21.96 -3.34 8.45
N GLN A 485 22.50 -2.16 8.66
CA GLN A 485 23.82 -1.97 9.26
C GLN A 485 23.72 -0.91 10.36
N VAL A 486 24.32 -1.21 11.49
CA VAL A 486 24.48 -0.26 12.60
C VAL A 486 25.96 0.03 12.77
N ARG A 487 26.34 1.31 12.81
CA ARG A 487 27.70 1.77 13.07
C ARG A 487 27.74 2.50 14.39
N ILE A 488 28.56 2.03 15.29
CA ILE A 488 28.83 2.69 16.57
C ILE A 488 30.15 3.45 16.44
N LEU A 489 30.10 4.76 16.62
CA LEU A 489 31.24 5.66 16.40
C LEU A 489 32.09 5.79 17.66
N SER A 490 33.28 6.34 17.52
CA SER A 490 34.27 6.49 18.64
C SER A 490 33.84 7.43 19.77
N ASP A 491 32.76 8.19 19.60
CA ASP A 491 32.12 9.01 20.64
C ASP A 491 30.93 8.29 21.29
N GLY A 492 30.59 7.08 20.82
CA GLY A 492 29.45 6.29 21.28
C GLY A 492 28.11 6.61 20.62
N SER A 493 28.06 7.56 19.67
CA SER A 493 26.89 7.82 18.86
C SER A 493 26.69 6.69 17.82
N VAL A 494 25.46 6.54 17.32
CA VAL A 494 25.07 5.42 16.46
C VAL A 494 24.49 5.92 15.16
N VAL A 495 24.92 5.31 14.04
CA VAL A 495 24.34 5.54 12.71
C VAL A 495 23.69 4.27 12.21
N LEU A 496 22.38 4.34 11.95
CA LEU A 496 21.60 3.26 11.34
C LEU A 496 21.54 3.44 9.81
N HIS A 497 21.96 2.44 9.09
CA HIS A 497 21.82 2.35 7.64
C HIS A 497 20.75 1.31 7.29
N THR A 498 19.75 1.72 6.53
CA THR A 498 18.67 0.88 6.03
C THR A 498 18.18 1.41 4.67
N GLY A 499 17.69 0.53 3.83
CA GLY A 499 17.04 0.91 2.56
C GLY A 499 15.53 1.21 2.71
N ALA A 500 14.98 1.11 3.93
CA ALA A 500 13.57 1.41 4.17
C ALA A 500 13.29 2.91 4.07
N THR A 501 12.34 3.31 3.24
CA THR A 501 11.97 4.71 3.01
C THR A 501 10.98 5.22 4.06
N GLU A 502 11.01 6.54 4.32
CA GLU A 502 10.06 7.23 5.21
C GLU A 502 9.06 8.03 4.37
N MET A 503 7.78 7.61 4.40
CA MET A 503 6.69 8.23 3.66
C MET A 503 5.56 8.78 4.55
N GLY A 504 5.83 8.94 5.85
CA GLY A 504 4.88 9.41 6.85
C GLY A 504 4.49 8.36 7.90
N GLN A 505 4.79 7.08 7.66
CA GLN A 505 4.41 5.96 8.53
C GLN A 505 5.20 5.89 9.85
N GLY A 506 6.33 6.59 9.97
CA GLY A 506 7.12 6.63 11.21
C GLY A 506 8.18 5.54 11.34
N SER A 507 8.56 4.89 10.24
CA SER A 507 9.58 3.82 10.24
C SER A 507 10.91 4.28 10.85
N HIS A 508 11.35 5.48 10.54
CA HIS A 508 12.59 6.03 11.10
C HIS A 508 12.57 6.06 12.63
N THR A 509 11.45 6.44 13.24
CA THR A 509 11.31 6.49 14.70
C THR A 509 11.32 5.09 15.31
N VAL A 510 10.51 4.18 14.77
CA VAL A 510 10.40 2.81 15.29
C VAL A 510 11.73 2.05 15.16
N LEU A 511 12.42 2.17 14.03
CA LEU A 511 13.73 1.54 13.84
C LEU A 511 14.79 2.14 14.77
N SER A 512 14.74 3.45 15.05
CA SER A 512 15.61 4.09 16.04
C SER A 512 15.31 3.66 17.48
N GLN A 513 14.03 3.41 17.83
CA GLN A 513 13.65 2.84 19.14
C GLN A 513 14.29 1.46 19.34
N ILE A 514 14.24 0.58 18.30
CA ILE A 514 14.88 -0.73 18.35
C ILE A 514 16.39 -0.61 18.59
N VAL A 515 17.06 0.29 17.87
CA VAL A 515 18.51 0.53 18.04
C VAL A 515 18.82 1.05 19.45
N ALA A 516 18.05 2.02 19.93
CA ALA A 516 18.28 2.63 21.24
C ALA A 516 18.11 1.62 22.38
N ASP A 517 17.07 0.78 22.31
CA ASP A 517 16.82 -0.25 23.32
C ASP A 517 17.88 -1.36 23.30
N GLU A 518 18.22 -1.88 22.13
CA GLU A 518 19.20 -2.97 22.03
C GLU A 518 20.60 -2.56 22.48
N LEU A 519 21.01 -1.35 22.09
CA LEU A 519 22.34 -0.83 22.43
C LEU A 519 22.37 -0.13 23.81
N GLY A 520 21.21 0.18 24.41
CA GLY A 520 21.12 0.93 25.66
C GLY A 520 21.61 2.37 25.50
N VAL A 521 21.34 3.00 24.38
CA VAL A 521 21.73 4.39 24.10
C VAL A 521 20.51 5.32 24.05
N PRO A 522 20.68 6.63 24.34
CA PRO A 522 19.60 7.59 24.17
C PRO A 522 19.09 7.65 22.70
N LEU A 523 17.78 7.83 22.51
CA LEU A 523 17.18 7.88 21.18
C LEU A 523 17.79 8.99 20.29
N ASP A 524 18.13 10.14 20.87
CA ASP A 524 18.74 11.29 20.18
C ASP A 524 20.20 11.06 19.76
N SER A 525 20.85 10.03 20.29
CA SER A 525 22.17 9.58 19.84
C SER A 525 22.13 8.65 18.62
N VAL A 526 20.94 8.21 18.21
CA VAL A 526 20.72 7.37 17.02
C VAL A 526 20.37 8.24 15.81
N ARG A 527 21.20 8.19 14.78
CA ARG A 527 20.99 8.91 13.52
C ARG A 527 20.77 7.95 12.38
N LEU A 528 19.79 8.23 11.51
CA LEU A 528 19.64 7.50 10.25
C LEU A 528 20.51 8.11 9.16
N ALA A 529 21.18 7.24 8.41
CA ALA A 529 21.91 7.65 7.21
C ALA A 529 20.91 7.99 6.09
N PRO A 530 21.24 8.94 5.19
CA PRO A 530 20.46 9.19 3.99
C PRO A 530 20.27 7.93 3.14
N GLN A 531 19.11 7.77 2.53
CA GLN A 531 18.78 6.60 1.72
C GLN A 531 19.29 6.75 0.29
N ASP A 532 20.04 5.75 -0.16
CA ASP A 532 20.80 5.79 -1.40
C ASP A 532 21.16 4.35 -1.82
N THR A 533 20.86 3.94 -3.03
CA THR A 533 21.09 2.54 -3.46
C THR A 533 22.56 2.12 -3.53
N ILE A 534 23.49 3.07 -3.53
CA ILE A 534 24.93 2.77 -3.49
C ILE A 534 25.43 2.55 -2.06
N SER A 535 24.93 3.34 -1.10
CA SER A 535 25.46 3.35 0.28
C SER A 535 24.54 2.66 1.28
N SER A 536 23.23 2.53 1.00
CA SER A 536 22.29 1.85 1.89
C SER A 536 22.28 0.34 1.62
N PRO A 537 22.17 -0.48 2.67
CA PRO A 537 21.91 -1.91 2.52
C PRO A 537 20.61 -2.17 1.77
N PHE A 538 20.58 -3.32 1.06
CA PHE A 538 19.42 -3.70 0.25
C PHE A 538 18.15 -3.82 1.08
N GLU A 539 17.08 -3.19 0.59
CA GLU A 539 15.72 -3.36 1.05
C GLU A 539 14.79 -3.62 -0.14
N ARG A 540 13.91 -4.62 -0.01
CA ARG A 540 13.03 -4.95 -1.12
C ARG A 540 12.02 -3.83 -1.41
N THR A 541 11.32 -3.36 -0.38
CA THR A 541 10.32 -2.27 -0.51
C THR A 541 9.80 -1.83 0.86
N THR A 542 9.44 -0.59 0.98
CA THR A 542 8.59 -0.10 2.07
C THR A 542 7.13 -0.27 1.66
N GLY A 543 6.49 -1.37 2.07
CA GLY A 543 5.12 -1.75 1.73
C GLY A 543 4.77 -3.14 2.25
N ALA A 544 3.56 -3.64 2.01
CA ALA A 544 3.06 -4.94 2.47
C ALA A 544 3.15 -5.14 3.99
N SER A 545 2.96 -4.08 4.77
CA SER A 545 3.00 -4.05 6.25
C SER A 545 4.25 -4.72 6.85
N ARG A 546 5.41 -4.65 6.15
CA ARG A 546 6.59 -5.48 6.48
C ARG A 546 7.69 -4.78 7.27
N THR A 547 7.70 -3.44 7.32
CA THR A 547 8.87 -2.70 7.81
C THR A 547 9.20 -3.04 9.27
N THR A 548 8.24 -2.97 10.18
CA THR A 548 8.48 -3.30 11.60
C THR A 548 8.95 -4.74 11.77
N THR A 549 8.31 -5.70 11.09
CA THR A 549 8.63 -7.12 11.24
C THR A 549 9.93 -7.50 10.54
N VAL A 550 10.09 -7.16 9.25
CA VAL A 550 11.21 -7.66 8.43
C VAL A 550 12.44 -6.77 8.60
N VAL A 551 12.29 -5.45 8.40
CA VAL A 551 13.41 -4.52 8.53
C VAL A 551 13.81 -4.37 9.99
N GLY A 552 12.84 -4.28 10.91
CA GLY A 552 13.12 -4.25 12.35
C GLY A 552 13.92 -5.46 12.83
N THR A 553 13.63 -6.68 12.31
CA THR A 553 14.44 -7.88 12.61
C THR A 553 15.86 -7.77 12.07
N ALA A 554 16.06 -7.19 10.87
CA ALA A 554 17.40 -6.95 10.35
C ALA A 554 18.17 -5.94 11.24
N VAL A 555 17.50 -4.87 11.69
CA VAL A 555 18.07 -3.86 12.60
C VAL A 555 18.43 -4.49 13.95
N LEU A 556 17.53 -5.28 14.54
CA LEU A 556 17.80 -6.01 15.78
C LEU A 556 19.06 -6.87 15.68
N ARG A 557 19.17 -7.66 14.60
CA ARG A 557 20.35 -8.50 14.32
C ARG A 557 21.62 -7.68 14.13
N ALA A 558 21.52 -6.53 13.48
CA ALA A 558 22.66 -5.63 13.31
C ALA A 558 23.18 -5.09 14.65
N CYS A 559 22.27 -4.74 15.55
CA CYS A 559 22.65 -4.33 16.92
C CYS A 559 23.32 -5.48 17.68
N GLN A 560 22.77 -6.68 17.60
CA GLN A 560 23.32 -7.88 18.25
C GLN A 560 24.73 -8.24 17.72
N ASP A 561 24.94 -8.13 16.40
CA ASP A 561 26.27 -8.35 15.80
C ASP A 561 27.27 -7.28 16.25
N ALA A 562 26.86 -6.02 16.33
CA ALA A 562 27.70 -4.94 16.86
C ALA A 562 28.10 -5.17 18.32
N LEU A 563 27.14 -5.55 19.18
CA LEU A 563 27.38 -5.86 20.60
C LEU A 563 28.35 -7.03 20.77
N GLN A 564 28.21 -8.09 19.96
CA GLN A 564 29.14 -9.23 20.00
C GLN A 564 30.57 -8.82 19.61
N LYS A 565 30.72 -7.94 18.62
CA LYS A 565 32.03 -7.40 18.23
C LYS A 565 32.65 -6.56 19.35
N ILE A 566 31.89 -5.65 19.92
CA ILE A 566 32.35 -4.82 21.06
C ILE A 566 32.74 -5.70 22.26
N ALA A 567 31.96 -6.71 22.58
CA ALA A 567 32.28 -7.63 23.69
C ALA A 567 33.60 -8.39 23.44
N ARG A 568 33.86 -8.82 22.20
CA ARG A 568 35.16 -9.45 21.86
C ARG A 568 36.30 -8.47 21.98
N MET A 569 36.15 -7.25 21.48
CA MET A 569 37.19 -6.18 21.61
C MET A 569 37.49 -5.89 23.06
N ALA A 570 36.49 -5.79 23.91
CA ALA A 570 36.68 -5.56 25.35
C ALA A 570 37.43 -6.73 26.02
N ALA A 571 37.04 -7.97 25.69
CA ALA A 571 37.72 -9.17 26.25
C ALA A 571 39.20 -9.26 25.84
N GLU A 572 39.53 -8.81 24.60
CA GLU A 572 40.94 -8.76 24.15
C GLU A 572 41.73 -7.61 24.81
N ILE A 573 41.09 -6.48 25.13
CA ILE A 573 41.73 -5.38 25.86
C ILE A 573 42.02 -5.79 27.31
N ASP A 574 41.09 -6.51 27.97
CA ASP A 574 41.23 -6.95 29.35
C ASP A 574 42.06 -8.24 29.49
N GLY A 575 42.44 -8.89 28.39
CA GLY A 575 43.22 -10.13 28.37
C GLY A 575 44.71 -9.92 28.68
N PRO A 576 45.43 -10.99 29.09
CA PRO A 576 46.83 -10.89 29.57
C PRO A 576 47.89 -10.63 28.48
N GLY A 577 47.52 -10.03 27.35
CA GLY A 577 48.40 -9.78 26.22
C GLY A 577 48.49 -8.34 25.71
N VAL A 578 47.76 -7.37 26.28
CA VAL A 578 47.79 -5.97 25.83
C VAL A 578 48.66 -5.11 26.75
N PRO A 579 49.71 -4.41 26.28
CA PRO A 579 50.51 -3.50 27.10
C PRO A 579 49.61 -2.32 27.56
N GLY A 580 49.28 -2.27 28.86
CA GLY A 580 48.49 -1.23 29.50
C GLY A 580 47.49 -1.74 30.55
N ALA A 581 47.35 -3.04 30.74
CA ALA A 581 46.55 -3.60 31.81
C ALA A 581 47.20 -3.28 33.18
N VAL A 582 46.41 -2.72 34.09
CA VAL A 582 46.83 -2.38 35.45
C VAL A 582 47.23 -3.67 36.18
N PRO A 583 48.50 -3.76 36.80
CA PRO A 583 48.89 -4.96 37.52
C PRO A 583 48.17 -5.07 38.84
N GLY A 584 47.35 -6.11 39.01
CA GLY A 584 46.61 -6.36 40.21
C GLY A 584 45.98 -7.77 40.37
N ALA A 585 46.48 -8.80 39.68
CA ALA A 585 46.00 -10.17 39.83
C ALA A 585 46.92 -10.94 40.81
N VAL A 586 46.38 -11.40 41.92
CA VAL A 586 47.02 -12.30 42.91
C VAL A 586 47.14 -13.70 42.28
N PRO A 587 48.34 -14.37 42.26
CA PRO A 587 48.47 -15.72 41.76
C PRO A 587 47.91 -16.72 42.76
N GLY A 588 46.96 -17.53 42.35
CA GLY A 588 46.50 -18.68 43.12
C GLY A 588 45.04 -19.08 43.16
N ALA A 589 44.17 -18.44 42.39
CA ALA A 589 42.77 -18.86 42.25
C ALA A 589 42.62 -19.82 41.09
N GLN A 590 42.01 -21.01 41.31
CA GLN A 590 41.60 -21.94 40.24
C GLN A 590 40.62 -21.22 39.29
N PRO A 591 40.66 -21.50 37.97
CA PRO A 591 39.74 -20.87 37.03
C PRO A 591 38.31 -21.30 37.33
N ALA A 592 37.52 -20.39 37.85
CA ALA A 592 36.07 -20.43 37.70
C ALA A 592 35.80 -20.43 36.20
N GLY A 593 34.77 -21.18 35.76
CA GLY A 593 34.40 -21.30 34.35
C GLY A 593 34.45 -19.95 33.62
N PRO A 594 34.46 -19.96 32.29
CA PRO A 594 34.69 -18.73 31.49
C PRO A 594 33.82 -17.62 32.05
N PRO A 595 34.42 -16.46 32.42
CA PRO A 595 33.64 -15.35 32.97
C PRO A 595 32.57 -14.97 31.93
N ALA A 596 31.34 -14.80 32.38
CA ALA A 596 30.29 -14.25 31.58
C ALA A 596 30.83 -12.95 30.99
N ALA A 597 30.84 -12.85 29.65
CA ALA A 597 31.34 -11.66 28.96
C ALA A 597 30.67 -10.42 29.55
N PRO A 598 31.40 -9.35 29.85
CA PRO A 598 30.81 -8.17 30.43
C PRO A 598 29.71 -7.63 29.50
N VAL A 599 28.53 -7.39 30.06
CA VAL A 599 27.41 -6.81 29.32
C VAL A 599 27.75 -5.33 29.15
N ILE A 600 28.36 -4.98 28.01
CA ILE A 600 28.70 -3.62 27.63
C ILE A 600 27.49 -3.02 26.93
N ARG A 601 26.89 -2.01 27.54
CA ARG A 601 25.75 -1.26 26.97
C ARG A 601 25.93 0.23 27.26
N GLY A 602 25.52 1.07 26.29
CA GLY A 602 25.56 2.52 26.43
C GLY A 602 26.72 3.19 25.74
N GLY A 603 26.47 4.38 25.22
CA GLY A 603 27.40 5.10 24.37
C GLY A 603 28.75 5.42 25.01
N ALA A 604 28.78 5.77 26.30
CA ALA A 604 30.02 6.06 27.03
C ALA A 604 30.95 4.83 27.14
N ASP A 605 30.38 3.63 27.33
CA ASP A 605 31.16 2.39 27.43
C ASP A 605 31.63 1.94 26.04
N PHE A 606 30.81 2.11 24.99
CA PHE A 606 31.24 1.88 23.61
C PHE A 606 32.42 2.78 23.25
N ALA A 607 32.34 4.07 23.55
CA ALA A 607 33.41 5.01 23.28
C ALA A 607 34.74 4.62 23.94
N LYS A 608 34.68 4.08 25.19
CA LYS A 608 35.88 3.60 25.90
C LYS A 608 36.52 2.41 25.18
N VAL A 609 35.72 1.38 24.85
CA VAL A 609 36.19 0.16 24.18
C VAL A 609 36.77 0.51 22.79
N ILE A 610 36.03 1.31 21.97
CA ILE A 610 36.48 1.69 20.65
C ILE A 610 37.77 2.48 20.67
N ARG A 611 37.91 3.45 21.59
CA ARG A 611 39.17 4.23 21.75
C ARG A 611 40.33 3.42 22.28
N ALA A 612 40.08 2.49 23.18
CA ALA A 612 41.11 1.58 23.68
C ALA A 612 41.63 0.65 22.58
N TRP A 613 40.72 0.17 21.72
CA TRP A 613 41.06 -0.75 20.62
C TRP A 613 41.78 -0.06 19.47
N PHE A 614 41.19 1.02 18.92
CA PHE A 614 41.69 1.72 17.74
C PHE A 614 42.72 2.85 18.07
N GLY A 615 42.85 3.21 19.32
CA GLY A 615 43.67 4.33 19.75
C GLY A 615 42.97 5.68 19.68
N PRO A 616 43.65 6.78 20.04
CA PRO A 616 43.05 8.12 20.14
C PRO A 616 42.60 8.70 18.81
N GLY A 617 43.04 8.16 17.69
CA GLY A 617 42.64 8.60 16.33
C GLY A 617 41.21 8.24 15.94
N GLY A 618 40.54 7.44 16.76
CA GLY A 618 39.16 7.03 16.53
C GLY A 618 39.06 5.71 15.80
N GLY A 619 37.81 5.29 15.57
CA GLY A 619 37.43 4.05 14.93
C GLY A 619 35.91 3.88 15.01
N GLU A 620 35.42 2.77 14.52
CA GLU A 620 34.01 2.44 14.62
C GLU A 620 33.80 0.93 14.65
N VAL A 621 32.66 0.52 15.15
CA VAL A 621 32.21 -0.88 15.06
C VAL A 621 30.96 -0.97 14.23
N ALA A 622 31.01 -1.76 13.15
CA ALA A 622 29.87 -2.00 12.29
C ALA A 622 29.26 -3.37 12.55
N GLY A 623 27.97 -3.40 12.89
CA GLY A 623 27.16 -4.60 12.95
C GLY A 623 26.27 -4.73 11.71
N VAL A 624 26.08 -5.95 11.21
CA VAL A 624 25.26 -6.25 10.03
C VAL A 624 24.21 -7.28 10.39
N GLY A 625 22.97 -6.97 10.04
CA GLY A 625 21.84 -7.88 10.20
C GLY A 625 21.17 -8.16 8.86
N VAL A 626 20.87 -9.43 8.62
CA VAL A 626 20.29 -9.91 7.37
C VAL A 626 19.05 -10.74 7.68
N VAL A 627 17.99 -10.48 6.93
CA VAL A 627 16.79 -11.30 6.86
C VAL A 627 16.68 -11.87 5.45
N ARG A 628 16.52 -13.19 5.35
CA ARG A 628 16.45 -13.92 4.07
C ARG A 628 15.07 -14.54 3.91
N ARG A 629 14.60 -14.62 2.69
CA ARG A 629 13.35 -15.30 2.35
C ARG A 629 13.32 -16.77 2.80
N ALA A 630 14.45 -17.47 2.62
CA ALA A 630 14.60 -18.87 3.00
C ALA A 630 15.24 -18.98 4.38
N GLY A 631 14.55 -19.56 5.34
CA GLY A 631 15.08 -19.97 6.64
C GLY A 631 14.87 -18.99 7.80
N ASP A 632 14.56 -17.71 7.56
CA ASP A 632 14.38 -16.75 8.65
C ASP A 632 12.93 -16.69 9.16
N PHE A 633 11.97 -17.13 8.37
CA PHE A 633 10.58 -17.35 8.80
C PHE A 633 10.23 -18.81 8.51
N ALA A 634 9.78 -19.53 9.55
CA ALA A 634 9.48 -20.97 9.44
C ALA A 634 8.44 -21.27 8.37
N GLN A 635 7.45 -20.38 8.21
CA GLN A 635 6.40 -20.47 7.21
C GLN A 635 6.07 -19.08 6.66
N LEU A 636 5.57 -19.04 5.42
CA LEU A 636 5.07 -17.82 4.80
C LEU A 636 3.52 -17.83 4.83
N PRO A 637 2.90 -16.65 4.98
CA PRO A 637 3.51 -15.33 5.21
C PRO A 637 4.21 -15.25 6.57
N PRO A 638 5.06 -14.25 6.81
CA PRO A 638 5.63 -14.03 8.14
C PRO A 638 4.60 -13.94 9.26
N PHE A 639 3.45 -13.28 8.98
CA PHE A 639 2.30 -13.19 9.86
C PHE A 639 1.04 -12.89 9.06
N TRP A 640 -0.12 -13.08 9.69
CA TRP A 640 -1.41 -12.63 9.14
C TRP A 640 -1.76 -11.27 9.73
N GLU A 641 -2.01 -10.29 8.86
CA GLU A 641 -2.57 -9.00 9.25
C GLU A 641 -4.09 -9.10 9.15
N VAL A 642 -4.76 -8.96 10.29
CA VAL A 642 -6.20 -9.01 10.40
C VAL A 642 -6.73 -7.60 10.61
N GLY A 643 -7.75 -7.22 9.86
CA GLY A 643 -8.50 -5.99 10.04
C GLY A 643 -9.96 -6.31 10.32
N MET A 644 -10.49 -5.78 11.39
CA MET A 644 -11.92 -5.81 11.69
C MET A 644 -12.41 -4.37 11.87
N ILE A 645 -13.51 -4.05 11.21
CA ILE A 645 -14.14 -2.73 11.24
C ILE A 645 -15.60 -2.87 11.65
N GLY A 646 -16.02 -1.97 12.54
CA GLY A 646 -17.42 -1.72 12.83
C GLY A 646 -17.76 -0.27 12.57
N VAL A 647 -18.91 -0.02 11.99
CA VAL A 647 -19.44 1.35 11.78
C VAL A 647 -20.87 1.48 12.28
N GLN A 648 -21.20 2.66 12.79
CA GLN A 648 -22.58 3.08 12.97
C GLN A 648 -22.85 4.27 12.03
N VAL A 649 -23.94 4.19 11.30
CA VAL A 649 -24.32 5.21 10.32
C VAL A 649 -25.68 5.79 10.63
N ALA A 650 -25.87 7.06 10.25
CA ALA A 650 -27.15 7.75 10.20
C ALA A 650 -27.40 8.19 8.76
N ILE A 651 -28.54 7.84 8.21
CA ILE A 651 -28.92 8.12 6.82
C ILE A 651 -30.17 8.97 6.81
N ASP A 652 -30.13 10.08 6.12
CA ASP A 652 -31.33 10.85 5.75
C ASP A 652 -31.92 10.24 4.47
N PRO A 653 -33.11 9.59 4.55
CA PRO A 653 -33.68 8.88 3.42
C PRO A 653 -34.25 9.81 2.34
N ASP A 654 -34.38 11.11 2.63
CA ASP A 654 -34.94 12.09 1.67
C ASP A 654 -33.82 12.69 0.80
N THR A 655 -32.58 12.76 1.31
CA THR A 655 -31.43 13.30 0.59
C THR A 655 -30.37 12.24 0.26
N GLY A 656 -30.39 11.08 0.92
CA GLY A 656 -29.35 10.07 0.84
C GLY A 656 -28.06 10.45 1.56
N GLN A 657 -28.05 11.56 2.32
CA GLN A 657 -26.88 11.94 3.11
C GLN A 657 -26.62 10.87 4.17
N LEU A 658 -25.37 10.39 4.23
CA LEU A 658 -24.91 9.43 5.21
C LEU A 658 -23.83 10.08 6.09
N ASP A 659 -24.05 10.02 7.39
CA ASP A 659 -23.06 10.36 8.41
C ASP A 659 -22.58 9.09 9.10
N VAL A 660 -21.27 8.92 9.20
CA VAL A 660 -20.66 7.87 10.04
C VAL A 660 -20.57 8.43 11.45
N GLU A 661 -21.45 7.96 12.34
CA GLU A 661 -21.48 8.43 13.73
C GLU A 661 -20.34 7.85 14.56
N HIS A 662 -20.00 6.58 14.33
CA HIS A 662 -18.92 5.87 15.02
C HIS A 662 -18.22 4.90 14.07
N LEU A 663 -16.90 4.85 14.17
CA LEU A 663 -16.07 3.85 13.50
C LEU A 663 -15.11 3.23 14.52
N VAL A 664 -15.01 1.91 14.52
CA VAL A 664 -14.08 1.15 15.38
C VAL A 664 -13.18 0.30 14.49
N THR A 665 -11.88 0.37 14.76
CA THR A 665 -10.90 -0.57 14.18
C THR A 665 -10.39 -1.52 15.26
N VAL A 666 -10.25 -2.80 14.92
CA VAL A 666 -9.59 -3.81 15.78
C VAL A 666 -8.54 -4.54 14.96
N GLY A 667 -7.32 -4.61 15.47
CA GLY A 667 -6.20 -5.31 14.82
C GLY A 667 -5.21 -5.91 15.80
N ASP A 668 -4.75 -7.13 15.53
CA ASP A 668 -3.66 -7.75 16.27
C ASP A 668 -2.31 -7.23 15.79
N VAL A 669 -1.66 -6.43 16.61
CA VAL A 669 -0.38 -5.75 16.32
C VAL A 669 0.83 -6.48 16.94
N GLY A 670 0.58 -7.62 17.57
CA GLY A 670 1.58 -8.32 18.39
C GLY A 670 2.01 -7.44 19.56
N LYS A 671 3.11 -6.69 19.40
CA LYS A 671 3.56 -5.63 20.31
C LYS A 671 3.60 -4.30 19.57
N ALA A 672 2.86 -3.30 20.05
CA ALA A 672 2.94 -1.94 19.53
C ALA A 672 4.25 -1.29 20.00
N LEU A 673 5.22 -1.12 19.10
CA LEU A 673 6.52 -0.51 19.45
C LEU A 673 6.40 0.99 19.72
N ASN A 674 5.47 1.65 19.01
CA ASN A 674 5.09 3.04 19.24
C ASN A 674 3.56 3.16 19.08
N PRO A 675 2.78 3.04 20.17
CA PRO A 675 1.33 2.96 20.10
C PRO A 675 0.67 4.10 19.32
N VAL A 676 1.02 5.35 19.57
CA VAL A 676 0.42 6.51 18.88
C VAL A 676 0.67 6.47 17.35
N GLN A 677 1.79 5.91 16.90
CA GLN A 677 2.05 5.76 15.47
C GLN A 677 1.27 4.61 14.86
N VAL A 678 1.03 3.54 15.62
CA VAL A 678 0.18 2.41 15.21
C VAL A 678 -1.27 2.87 15.08
N GLU A 679 -1.80 3.56 16.09
CA GLU A 679 -3.14 4.19 16.04
C GLU A 679 -3.28 5.12 14.82
N GLY A 680 -2.27 5.96 14.58
CA GLY A 680 -2.22 6.84 13.41
C GLY A 680 -2.23 6.09 12.08
N GLN A 681 -1.66 4.88 12.01
CA GLN A 681 -1.72 4.04 10.80
C GLN A 681 -3.13 3.47 10.59
N ASP A 682 -3.79 2.98 11.63
CA ASP A 682 -5.14 2.43 11.55
C ASP A 682 -6.16 3.53 11.22
N LEU A 683 -6.08 4.68 11.91
CA LEU A 683 -6.91 5.85 11.61
C LEU A 683 -6.77 6.30 10.15
N GLY A 684 -5.52 6.45 9.67
CA GLY A 684 -5.26 6.84 8.29
C GLY A 684 -5.73 5.79 7.27
N ALA A 685 -5.65 4.50 7.60
CA ALA A 685 -6.14 3.42 6.75
C ALA A 685 -7.67 3.41 6.67
N ALA A 686 -8.35 3.54 7.81
CA ALA A 686 -9.82 3.62 7.88
C ALA A 686 -10.35 4.86 7.14
N THR A 687 -9.69 6.02 7.27
CA THR A 687 -10.05 7.25 6.53
C THR A 687 -10.00 7.03 5.02
N GLN A 688 -8.94 6.39 4.50
CA GLN A 688 -8.85 6.04 3.09
C GLN A 688 -9.89 5.00 2.68
N GLY A 689 -10.26 4.09 3.58
CA GLY A 689 -11.35 3.14 3.37
C GLY A 689 -12.71 3.85 3.25
N LEU A 690 -12.99 4.84 4.10
CA LEU A 690 -14.19 5.67 4.03
C LEU A 690 -14.23 6.47 2.72
N GLY A 691 -13.09 7.01 2.28
CA GLY A 691 -12.97 7.71 0.99
C GLY A 691 -13.50 6.86 -0.15
N GLY A 692 -12.98 5.65 -0.32
CA GLY A 692 -13.40 4.72 -1.37
C GLY A 692 -14.81 4.14 -1.16
N ALA A 693 -15.31 4.13 0.08
CA ALA A 693 -16.66 3.66 0.37
C ALA A 693 -17.75 4.69 0.06
N LEU A 694 -17.47 6.00 0.21
CA LEU A 694 -18.49 7.03 0.22
C LEU A 694 -18.35 8.13 -0.85
N TRP A 695 -17.10 8.42 -1.32
CA TRP A 695 -16.89 9.63 -2.13
C TRP A 695 -15.97 9.45 -3.33
N GLU A 696 -14.91 8.64 -3.20
CA GLU A 696 -13.84 8.59 -4.17
C GLU A 696 -14.17 7.62 -5.33
N GLU A 697 -14.15 8.13 -6.55
CA GLU A 697 -14.28 7.35 -7.78
C GLU A 697 -13.64 8.14 -8.91
N ILE A 698 -12.75 7.52 -9.70
CA ILE A 698 -12.32 8.08 -10.97
C ILE A 698 -13.41 7.84 -12.00
N VAL A 699 -13.91 8.91 -12.61
CA VAL A 699 -14.99 8.89 -13.58
C VAL A 699 -14.45 9.19 -14.97
N TYR A 700 -14.85 8.38 -15.95
CA TYR A 700 -14.62 8.64 -17.35
C TYR A 700 -15.92 9.12 -18.01
N ASP A 701 -15.84 10.25 -18.72
CA ASP A 701 -16.89 10.72 -19.65
C ASP A 701 -16.43 10.42 -21.08
N GLY A 702 -17.07 9.48 -21.72
CA GLY A 702 -16.58 8.92 -22.97
C GLY A 702 -15.17 8.36 -22.83
N GLN A 703 -14.17 9.04 -23.44
CA GLN A 703 -12.79 8.61 -23.43
C GLN A 703 -11.91 9.38 -22.43
N GLN A 704 -12.44 10.40 -21.79
CA GLN A 704 -11.68 11.31 -20.94
C GLN A 704 -11.92 11.06 -19.46
N MET A 705 -10.89 11.16 -18.64
CA MET A 705 -11.05 11.21 -17.20
C MET A 705 -11.66 12.58 -16.83
N ALA A 706 -12.91 12.57 -16.34
CA ALA A 706 -13.69 13.79 -16.15
C ALA A 706 -13.34 14.54 -14.86
N ASN A 707 -12.81 13.84 -13.84
CA ASN A 707 -12.64 14.39 -12.50
C ASN A 707 -11.20 14.33 -11.98
N ALA A 708 -10.22 14.60 -12.85
CA ALA A 708 -8.80 14.57 -12.48
C ALA A 708 -8.37 15.80 -11.65
N ASN A 709 -9.17 16.23 -10.69
CA ASN A 709 -8.88 17.38 -9.82
C ASN A 709 -9.58 17.25 -8.47
N LEU A 710 -9.11 18.00 -7.44
CA LEU A 710 -9.65 17.94 -6.07
C LEU A 710 -11.04 18.59 -5.87
N ILE A 711 -11.59 19.24 -6.87
CA ILE A 711 -12.95 19.80 -6.79
C ILE A 711 -13.96 18.67 -7.02
N GLU A 712 -13.67 17.80 -7.98
CA GLU A 712 -14.57 16.74 -8.44
C GLU A 712 -14.18 15.35 -7.92
N TYR A 713 -12.87 15.04 -7.82
CA TYR A 713 -12.39 13.86 -7.11
C TYR A 713 -12.33 14.17 -5.61
N ARG A 714 -13.38 13.77 -4.91
CA ARG A 714 -13.59 14.17 -3.52
C ARG A 714 -12.90 13.23 -2.54
N VAL A 715 -11.74 13.64 -2.02
CA VAL A 715 -11.11 12.96 -0.86
C VAL A 715 -11.80 13.35 0.46
N PRO A 716 -11.75 12.50 1.51
CA PRO A 716 -12.31 12.82 2.81
C PRO A 716 -11.71 14.12 3.40
N ARG A 717 -12.55 15.02 3.86
CA ARG A 717 -12.18 16.25 4.58
C ARG A 717 -12.36 16.04 6.08
N ILE A 718 -11.81 16.93 6.88
CA ILE A 718 -11.99 16.88 8.34
C ILE A 718 -13.47 16.92 8.77
N THR A 719 -14.31 17.58 7.99
CA THR A 719 -15.76 17.66 8.22
C THR A 719 -16.50 16.37 7.84
N ASP A 720 -15.88 15.50 7.07
CA ASP A 720 -16.48 14.24 6.62
C ASP A 720 -16.10 13.06 7.55
N MET A 721 -15.25 13.34 8.56
CA MET A 721 -14.79 12.32 9.50
C MET A 721 -15.89 11.86 10.44
N PRO A 722 -15.88 10.59 10.86
CA PRO A 722 -16.80 10.07 11.86
C PRO A 722 -16.86 10.91 13.13
N GLY A 723 -18.04 10.96 13.76
CA GLY A 723 -18.22 11.66 15.04
C GLY A 723 -17.31 11.11 16.14
N ARG A 724 -17.03 9.81 16.09
CA ARG A 724 -16.07 9.13 16.96
C ARG A 724 -15.32 8.06 16.17
N ILE A 725 -14.02 7.95 16.44
CA ILE A 725 -13.18 6.85 15.93
C ILE A 725 -12.45 6.24 17.11
N ASP A 726 -12.59 4.93 17.30
CA ASP A 726 -11.85 4.17 18.28
C ASP A 726 -10.91 3.18 17.56
N THR A 727 -9.66 3.10 18.01
CA THR A 727 -8.67 2.14 17.52
C THR A 727 -8.31 1.21 18.66
N ILE A 728 -8.60 -0.08 18.52
CA ILE A 728 -8.32 -1.11 19.52
C ILE A 728 -7.12 -1.92 19.03
N LEU A 729 -5.96 -1.63 19.65
CA LEU A 729 -4.72 -2.37 19.39
C LEU A 729 -4.68 -3.62 20.26
N VAL A 730 -4.76 -4.80 19.65
CA VAL A 730 -4.65 -6.06 20.39
C VAL A 730 -3.19 -6.45 20.46
N GLU A 731 -2.63 -6.41 21.69
CA GLU A 731 -1.23 -6.75 21.93
C GLU A 731 -1.10 -8.13 22.56
N ARG A 732 -0.71 -9.14 21.77
CA ARG A 732 -0.43 -10.50 22.26
C ARG A 732 1.06 -10.75 22.49
N GLY A 733 1.93 -9.92 21.92
CA GLY A 733 3.38 -9.99 22.08
C GLY A 733 4.04 -11.23 21.47
N ASP A 734 3.38 -11.89 20.53
CA ASP A 734 3.80 -13.14 19.92
C ASP A 734 4.05 -13.04 18.41
N GLY A 735 4.12 -11.83 17.88
CA GLY A 735 4.48 -11.57 16.50
C GLY A 735 5.93 -11.96 16.18
N PRO A 736 6.25 -12.20 14.90
CA PRO A 736 7.60 -12.64 14.50
C PRO A 736 8.63 -11.50 14.39
N GLY A 737 8.21 -10.25 14.61
CA GLY A 737 9.07 -9.09 14.61
C GLY A 737 9.78 -8.83 15.94
N PRO A 738 10.62 -7.78 16.05
CA PRO A 738 11.27 -7.39 17.29
C PRO A 738 10.26 -7.27 18.45
N TYR A 739 10.61 -7.79 19.59
CA TYR A 739 9.80 -7.77 20.83
C TYR A 739 8.39 -8.37 20.68
N GLY A 740 8.18 -9.24 19.70
CA GLY A 740 6.89 -9.85 19.43
C GLY A 740 5.93 -8.97 18.63
N SER A 741 6.45 -7.97 17.87
CA SER A 741 5.65 -7.09 17.04
C SER A 741 5.18 -7.75 15.74
N LYS A 742 4.08 -7.23 15.20
CA LYS A 742 3.62 -7.41 13.81
C LYS A 742 3.72 -6.07 13.08
N GLY A 743 3.74 -6.11 11.75
CA GLY A 743 3.62 -4.90 10.94
C GLY A 743 2.16 -4.45 10.86
N VAL A 744 1.93 -3.16 10.91
CA VAL A 744 0.60 -2.54 10.78
C VAL A 744 0.64 -1.53 9.66
N GLY A 745 -0.23 -1.68 8.68
CA GLY A 745 -0.23 -0.75 7.55
C GLY A 745 -1.47 -0.82 6.68
N GLU A 746 -2.03 -2.01 6.45
CA GLU A 746 -3.07 -2.23 5.44
C GLU A 746 -4.39 -2.73 6.04
N GLY A 747 -4.36 -3.40 7.20
CA GLY A 747 -5.48 -4.15 7.77
C GLY A 747 -6.76 -3.33 7.95
N ALA A 748 -6.67 -2.14 8.51
CA ALA A 748 -7.83 -1.29 8.80
C ALA A 748 -8.50 -0.68 7.55
N ARG A 749 -7.86 -0.68 6.36
CA ARG A 749 -8.50 -0.18 5.12
C ARG A 749 -9.41 -1.23 4.47
N GLY A 750 -8.98 -2.48 4.49
CA GLY A 750 -9.64 -3.57 3.76
C GLY A 750 -11.13 -3.70 4.01
N PRO A 751 -11.59 -3.78 5.28
CA PRO A 751 -12.98 -4.10 5.58
C PRO A 751 -13.95 -2.90 5.57
N VAL A 752 -13.48 -1.64 5.45
CA VAL A 752 -14.34 -0.44 5.60
C VAL A 752 -15.50 -0.43 4.61
N GLY A 753 -15.23 -0.69 3.32
CA GLY A 753 -16.26 -0.71 2.28
C GLY A 753 -17.35 -1.74 2.57
N GLY A 754 -16.96 -2.92 3.06
CA GLY A 754 -17.89 -3.97 3.48
C GLY A 754 -18.74 -3.57 4.70
N ALA A 755 -18.10 -3.00 5.73
CA ALA A 755 -18.80 -2.57 6.95
C ALA A 755 -19.83 -1.47 6.66
N VAL A 756 -19.47 -0.45 5.87
CA VAL A 756 -20.39 0.63 5.47
C VAL A 756 -21.55 0.08 4.64
N ALA A 757 -21.28 -0.81 3.70
CA ALA A 757 -22.32 -1.42 2.86
C ALA A 757 -23.28 -2.28 3.67
N CYS A 758 -22.78 -3.07 4.63
CA CYS A 758 -23.62 -3.83 5.56
C CYS A 758 -24.51 -2.92 6.41
N ALA A 759 -23.97 -1.79 6.90
CA ALA A 759 -24.75 -0.80 7.67
C ALA A 759 -25.84 -0.15 6.79
N VAL A 760 -25.54 0.21 5.54
CA VAL A 760 -26.51 0.77 4.60
C VAL A 760 -27.61 -0.27 4.28
N ALA A 761 -27.24 -1.51 4.02
CA ALA A 761 -28.21 -2.57 3.77
C ALA A 761 -29.14 -2.80 4.99
N ALA A 762 -28.58 -2.80 6.20
CA ALA A 762 -29.36 -2.93 7.44
C ALA A 762 -30.30 -1.73 7.66
N ALA A 763 -29.91 -0.52 7.23
CA ALA A 763 -30.72 0.68 7.36
C ALA A 763 -31.83 0.78 6.31
N THR A 764 -31.57 0.38 5.07
CA THR A 764 -32.46 0.59 3.92
C THR A 764 -33.26 -0.65 3.54
N GLY A 765 -32.84 -1.84 3.97
CA GLY A 765 -33.39 -3.13 3.53
C GLY A 765 -32.96 -3.54 2.12
N VAL A 766 -32.06 -2.77 1.46
CA VAL A 766 -31.59 -3.01 0.08
C VAL A 766 -30.09 -3.20 0.04
N TRP A 767 -29.62 -4.20 -0.66
CA TRP A 767 -28.20 -4.54 -0.77
C TRP A 767 -27.52 -3.68 -1.83
N PRO A 768 -26.48 -2.87 -1.46
CA PRO A 768 -25.71 -2.13 -2.43
C PRO A 768 -24.90 -3.09 -3.32
N ASP A 769 -24.79 -2.79 -4.60
CA ASP A 769 -24.01 -3.55 -5.59
C ASP A 769 -22.75 -2.84 -6.06
N ARG A 770 -22.53 -1.59 -5.63
CA ARG A 770 -21.34 -0.81 -6.01
C ARG A 770 -20.94 0.24 -5.00
N LEU A 771 -19.64 0.51 -4.95
CA LEU A 771 -19.03 1.66 -4.27
C LEU A 771 -18.64 2.75 -5.30
N PRO A 772 -18.46 4.02 -4.87
CA PRO A 772 -18.79 4.56 -3.56
C PRO A 772 -20.30 4.68 -3.37
N LEU A 773 -20.75 4.65 -2.12
CA LEU A 773 -22.15 4.88 -1.73
C LEU A 773 -22.40 6.40 -1.63
N THR A 774 -22.50 7.04 -2.79
CA THR A 774 -22.79 8.48 -2.87
C THR A 774 -24.20 8.79 -2.36
N PRO A 775 -24.51 10.05 -1.94
CA PRO A 775 -25.86 10.44 -1.51
C PRO A 775 -26.94 10.06 -2.52
N GLU A 776 -26.68 10.24 -3.82
CA GLU A 776 -27.63 9.83 -4.87
C GLU A 776 -27.86 8.31 -4.87
N ARG A 777 -26.81 7.50 -4.77
CA ARG A 777 -26.93 6.03 -4.73
C ARG A 777 -27.69 5.58 -3.48
N ILE A 778 -27.38 6.14 -2.32
CA ILE A 778 -28.08 5.84 -1.07
C ILE A 778 -29.55 6.27 -1.15
N TRP A 779 -29.84 7.46 -1.67
CA TRP A 779 -31.21 7.92 -1.88
C TRP A 779 -32.01 6.92 -2.73
N ARG A 780 -31.43 6.41 -3.85
CA ARG A 780 -32.09 5.39 -4.68
C ARG A 780 -32.38 4.10 -3.90
N LEU A 781 -31.42 3.61 -3.11
CA LEU A 781 -31.64 2.45 -2.23
C LEU A 781 -32.77 2.70 -1.23
N CYS A 782 -32.85 3.89 -0.64
CA CYS A 782 -33.97 4.24 0.25
C CYS A 782 -35.34 4.24 -0.46
N GLN A 783 -35.40 4.69 -1.73
CA GLN A 783 -36.66 4.66 -2.49
C GLN A 783 -37.05 3.21 -2.85
N GLU A 784 -36.10 2.37 -3.23
CA GLU A 784 -36.30 0.94 -3.49
C GLU A 784 -36.79 0.21 -2.24
N GLY A 785 -36.21 0.48 -1.07
CA GLY A 785 -36.62 -0.07 0.22
C GLY A 785 -38.07 0.30 0.60
N LYS A 786 -38.49 1.55 0.36
CA LYS A 786 -39.87 1.99 0.58
C LYS A 786 -40.87 1.30 -0.36
N ALA A 787 -40.44 0.97 -1.58
CA ALA A 787 -41.29 0.31 -2.58
C ALA A 787 -41.40 -1.22 -2.39
N SER A 788 -40.59 -1.81 -1.50
CA SER A 788 -40.65 -3.24 -1.23
C SER A 788 -41.88 -3.59 -0.36
N PRO A 789 -42.47 -4.81 -0.52
CA PRO A 789 -43.61 -5.25 0.29
C PRO A 789 -43.35 -5.15 1.81
N ALA A 790 -42.15 -5.43 2.26
CA ALA A 790 -41.74 -5.30 3.66
C ALA A 790 -41.66 -3.82 4.12
N GLY A 791 -41.28 -2.91 3.21
CA GLY A 791 -41.26 -1.46 3.48
C GLY A 791 -42.66 -0.86 3.53
N ALA A 792 -43.60 -1.35 2.73
CA ALA A 792 -44.99 -0.92 2.75
C ALA A 792 -45.69 -1.28 4.08
N GLU A 793 -45.47 -2.51 4.59
CA GLU A 793 -46.00 -2.94 5.90
C GLU A 793 -45.39 -2.15 7.07
N ALA A 794 -44.15 -1.74 6.98
CA ALA A 794 -43.49 -0.92 8.01
C ALA A 794 -44.01 0.54 7.99
N SER A 795 -44.30 1.07 6.80
CA SER A 795 -44.90 2.42 6.64
C SER A 795 -46.32 2.48 7.19
N ASP A 796 -47.13 1.46 6.92
CA ASP A 796 -48.52 1.39 7.42
C ASP A 796 -48.57 1.27 8.95
N LYS A 797 -47.68 0.44 9.55
CA LYS A 797 -47.55 0.33 11.01
C LYS A 797 -47.08 1.64 11.67
N ALA A 798 -46.19 2.39 11.02
CA ALA A 798 -45.71 3.66 11.51
C ALA A 798 -46.76 4.76 11.42
N SER A 799 -47.64 4.77 10.40
CA SER A 799 -48.77 5.68 10.29
C SER A 799 -49.86 5.38 11.32
N ASP A 800 -50.17 4.09 11.55
CA ASP A 800 -51.13 3.66 12.58
C ASP A 800 -50.68 4.04 14.00
N MET A 801 -49.37 3.87 14.32
CA MET A 801 -48.83 4.31 15.61
C MET A 801 -48.76 5.83 15.76
N ALA A 802 -48.63 6.59 14.68
CA ALA A 802 -48.66 8.04 14.73
C ALA A 802 -50.10 8.60 14.91
N GLU A 803 -51.12 7.93 14.36
CA GLU A 803 -52.52 8.23 14.60
C GLU A 803 -52.95 7.88 16.03
N GLU A 804 -52.54 6.71 16.58
CA GLU A 804 -52.78 6.35 17.97
C GLU A 804 -52.07 7.28 18.98
N ALA A 805 -50.95 7.91 18.62
CA ALA A 805 -50.26 8.88 19.49
C ALA A 805 -50.83 10.30 19.41
N SER A 806 -51.74 10.55 18.45
CA SER A 806 -52.41 11.87 18.27
C SER A 806 -53.84 11.91 18.84
N GLU A 807 -54.40 10.77 19.25
CA GLU A 807 -55.62 10.66 20.06
C GLU A 807 -55.25 10.58 21.57
#